data_c127abaa05cea12586e2662f7e7cce04
#
_entry.id   c127abaa05cea12586e2662f7e7cce04
#
_cell.length_a   1.000
_cell.length_b   1.000
_cell.length_c   1.000
_cell.angle_alpha   90.00
_cell.angle_beta   90.00
_cell.angle_gamma   90.00
#
_symmetry.space_group_name_H-M   'P 1'
#
loop_
_entity.id
_entity.type
_entity.pdbx_description
1 polymer ?
#
loop_
_entity_poly.entity_id
_entity_poly.type
_entity_poly.pdbx_seq_one_letter_code
_entity_poly.pdbx_strand_id
1 'polypeptide(L)'
;MKKALSLVLALSLLLALALPAAAEEGAEARLSAVTLAVKETLDLDTDAYSDFSGYPEENALAPLWYLDWYGDGGSLSVTAGEDGRILSYFRHDAAEYWDRGFQNPSFPEGGRDGAQKAAQAFLDKVLAANETVVFREDEGESLNQSSYYFRGTICLNGVPSPLGMRIEVRAADNCVMNFRRDDLASSYIGTVPSGQADVSAQRAGELLKELLTMRLEYSLNEDGRTASLRYLPNSRDDCYVDAHTGELVNLTEKRRALADGDKFYGYAEEMSANTAADAGGGAFLTEVEQSGVEKLSGVLSAKALDQKVRAVSELGLETYTLAESRFYLETAIADGGTDTGDVFAQLTYGKQDGEGGIWQKCVTVDARTGELESLWSGGPWNETLPRTVDRTAAREKAEAFLTRYWGEDFARCADYDNSALYGGDVPAEDVTTTEWYFIYARQENGYFFPDDQFSVSISALDGSVSGFQRREIPGVTFESAEGLVSASDALDAWFGTFTVDLRYLAVPVELDLSRPEYQPLAALGGSWFSALELGWSLTPDYDVQGVDAKTGQVIRSGPWSWSGLTYDDLEGSWARTQIETLARYQVGFDGGSFAPGKTLVQKDMVALLLSMQGYRYDPEDLEGAQADDLYRSAYRMGILTPEARSDDKILTRGETVKLLLDSAGYGAVARLQ
;
A
#
# COMPACT_ATOMS: atom_id res chain seq x y z
N MET A 1 48.31 17.08 -20.31
CA MET A 1 47.09 16.62 -19.66
C MET A 1 47.28 16.33 -18.16
N LYS A 2 48.28 15.59 -17.69
CA LYS A 2 48.49 15.32 -16.24
C LYS A 2 48.70 16.59 -15.35
N LYS A 3 49.24 17.68 -15.88
CA LYS A 3 49.44 18.92 -15.10
C LYS A 3 48.17 19.78 -14.99
N ALA A 4 47.21 19.67 -15.91
CA ALA A 4 45.94 20.37 -15.81
C ALA A 4 44.97 19.69 -14.81
N LEU A 5 45.01 18.36 -14.75
CA LEU A 5 44.22 17.60 -13.77
C LEU A 5 44.65 17.84 -12.32
N SER A 6 46.00 17.97 -12.09
CA SER A 6 46.55 18.33 -10.78
C SER A 6 46.17 19.74 -10.33
N LEU A 7 45.99 20.67 -11.27
CA LEU A 7 45.63 22.05 -10.92
C LEU A 7 44.15 22.17 -10.55
N VAL A 8 43.26 21.41 -11.20
CA VAL A 8 41.83 21.39 -10.88
C VAL A 8 41.59 20.68 -9.53
N LEU A 9 42.31 19.59 -9.26
CA LEU A 9 42.24 18.91 -7.95
C LEU A 9 42.82 19.77 -6.82
N ALA A 10 43.88 20.54 -7.08
CA ALA A 10 44.45 21.47 -6.10
C ALA A 10 43.56 22.70 -5.87
N LEU A 11 42.81 23.15 -6.87
CA LEU A 11 41.85 24.25 -6.72
C LEU A 11 40.60 23.79 -5.93
N SER A 12 40.11 22.59 -6.16
CA SER A 12 39.00 22.04 -5.38
C SER A 12 39.37 21.71 -3.93
N LEU A 13 40.62 21.24 -3.66
CA LEU A 13 41.13 21.09 -2.30
C LEU A 13 41.44 22.45 -1.61
N LEU A 14 41.83 23.48 -2.35
CA LEU A 14 42.06 24.83 -1.80
C LEU A 14 40.74 25.57 -1.52
N LEU A 15 39.66 25.28 -2.26
CA LEU A 15 38.32 25.76 -1.90
C LEU A 15 37.77 25.03 -0.65
N ALA A 16 38.11 23.76 -0.46
CA ALA A 16 37.71 23.01 0.74
C ALA A 16 38.52 23.34 2.00
N LEU A 17 39.73 23.94 1.83
CA LEU A 17 40.60 24.37 2.94
C LEU A 17 40.57 25.88 3.23
N ALA A 18 39.84 26.65 2.43
CA ALA A 18 39.64 28.09 2.63
C ALA A 18 38.22 28.40 3.16
N LEU A 19 37.71 27.55 4.06
CA LEU A 19 36.72 28.01 5.00
C LEU A 19 37.51 28.88 6.03
N PRO A 20 37.46 30.22 5.95
CA PRO A 20 37.78 31.00 7.10
C PRO A 20 36.88 30.54 8.22
N ALA A 21 37.32 30.62 9.46
CA ALA A 21 36.40 30.68 10.59
C ALA A 21 35.47 31.88 10.28
N ALA A 22 34.39 31.59 9.51
CA ALA A 22 33.36 32.54 9.20
C ALA A 22 32.75 32.87 10.56
N ALA A 23 32.87 34.12 10.95
CA ALA A 23 31.93 34.71 11.86
C ALA A 23 30.55 34.21 11.39
N GLU A 24 29.74 33.63 12.28
CA GLU A 24 28.37 33.16 12.00
C GLU A 24 27.69 34.23 11.14
N GLU A 25 27.52 33.96 9.84
CA GLU A 25 26.67 34.79 9.01
C GLU A 25 25.31 34.77 9.66
N GLY A 26 24.75 35.93 10.00
CA GLY A 26 23.48 36.00 10.69
C GLY A 26 22.40 35.28 9.89
N ALA A 27 21.43 34.66 10.53
CA ALA A 27 20.33 33.91 9.90
C ALA A 27 19.66 34.68 8.75
N GLU A 28 19.65 36.02 8.83
CA GLU A 28 19.14 36.92 7.79
C GLU A 28 19.95 36.83 6.48
N ALA A 29 21.27 36.79 6.55
CA ALA A 29 22.13 36.69 5.37
C ALA A 29 22.03 35.32 4.72
N ARG A 30 21.95 34.25 5.52
CA ARG A 30 21.73 32.87 5.06
C ARG A 30 20.38 32.74 4.35
N LEU A 31 19.29 33.23 4.98
CA LEU A 31 17.95 33.23 4.38
C LEU A 31 17.94 33.97 3.05
N SER A 32 18.54 35.15 2.99
CA SER A 32 18.63 35.92 1.75
C SER A 32 19.36 35.16 0.64
N ALA A 33 20.48 34.50 0.97
CA ALA A 33 21.27 33.72 0.00
C ALA A 33 20.49 32.54 -0.55
N VAL A 34 19.85 31.74 0.33
CA VAL A 34 19.03 30.58 -0.09
C VAL A 34 17.82 31.02 -0.90
N THR A 35 17.14 32.12 -0.48
CA THR A 35 15.97 32.63 -1.23
C THR A 35 16.37 33.05 -2.65
N LEU A 36 17.50 33.71 -2.83
CA LEU A 36 18.01 34.12 -4.15
C LEU A 36 18.36 32.88 -5.01
N ALA A 37 19.05 31.90 -4.43
CA ALA A 37 19.40 30.66 -5.12
C ALA A 37 18.15 29.89 -5.59
N VAL A 38 17.13 29.79 -4.75
CA VAL A 38 15.85 29.15 -5.08
C VAL A 38 15.14 29.89 -6.22
N LYS A 39 15.08 31.24 -6.15
CA LYS A 39 14.46 32.06 -7.20
C LYS A 39 15.19 31.91 -8.52
N GLU A 40 16.51 31.88 -8.53
CA GLU A 40 17.33 31.70 -9.73
C GLU A 40 17.12 30.28 -10.32
N THR A 41 17.17 29.22 -9.48
CA THR A 41 17.01 27.82 -9.92
C THR A 41 15.66 27.58 -10.56
N LEU A 42 14.58 28.06 -9.95
CA LEU A 42 13.22 27.83 -10.39
C LEU A 42 12.71 28.87 -11.39
N ASP A 43 13.46 29.96 -11.63
CA ASP A 43 13.05 31.11 -12.43
C ASP A 43 11.72 31.72 -11.89
N LEU A 44 11.68 31.97 -10.57
CA LEU A 44 10.47 32.40 -9.87
C LEU A 44 10.27 33.92 -9.98
N ASP A 45 9.10 34.28 -10.52
CA ASP A 45 8.54 35.62 -10.34
C ASP A 45 7.66 35.61 -9.06
N THR A 46 8.11 36.33 -8.05
CA THR A 46 7.44 36.43 -6.75
C THR A 46 6.77 37.77 -6.51
N ASP A 47 6.70 38.66 -7.52
CA ASP A 47 6.15 40.00 -7.39
C ASP A 47 4.63 40.01 -7.12
N ALA A 48 3.96 38.91 -7.44
CA ALA A 48 2.51 38.73 -7.19
C ALA A 48 2.18 38.36 -5.73
N TYR A 49 3.16 38.00 -4.92
CA TYR A 49 2.95 37.65 -3.51
C TYR A 49 3.15 38.87 -2.62
N SER A 50 2.25 39.07 -1.67
CA SER A 50 2.25 40.22 -0.77
C SER A 50 2.97 39.96 0.55
N ASP A 51 3.29 38.72 0.87
CA ASP A 51 3.95 38.32 2.11
C ASP A 51 4.95 37.20 1.87
N PHE A 52 6.00 37.15 2.70
CA PHE A 52 7.06 36.17 2.64
C PHE A 52 7.55 35.82 4.04
N SER A 53 7.71 34.52 4.29
CA SER A 53 8.40 34.03 5.49
C SER A 53 9.42 32.96 5.13
N GLY A 54 10.51 32.90 5.93
CA GLY A 54 11.52 31.88 5.76
C GLY A 54 12.15 31.53 7.11
N TYR A 55 12.37 30.24 7.37
CA TYR A 55 12.97 29.76 8.61
C TYR A 55 13.80 28.50 8.37
N PRO A 56 14.89 28.31 9.14
CA PRO A 56 15.71 27.12 9.05
C PRO A 56 15.18 26.00 9.94
N GLU A 57 15.42 24.76 9.54
CA GLU A 57 15.39 23.59 10.40
C GLU A 57 16.83 23.17 10.70
N GLU A 58 17.30 23.43 11.92
CA GLU A 58 18.69 23.21 12.30
C GLU A 58 18.96 21.81 12.89
N ASN A 59 17.93 21.01 13.10
CA ASN A 59 18.04 19.65 13.65
C ASN A 59 18.30 18.57 12.61
N ALA A 60 18.40 18.94 11.33
CA ALA A 60 18.68 18.02 10.25
C ALA A 60 20.19 17.81 10.07
N LEU A 61 20.59 16.65 9.50
CA LEU A 61 21.98 16.37 9.08
C LEU A 61 22.57 17.45 8.18
N ALA A 62 21.71 17.98 7.31
CA ALA A 62 21.99 19.15 6.49
C ALA A 62 20.89 20.18 6.80
N PRO A 63 21.25 21.45 7.15
CA PRO A 63 20.27 22.48 7.40
C PRO A 63 19.30 22.64 6.23
N LEU A 64 18.02 22.69 6.54
CA LEU A 64 16.96 22.90 5.58
C LEU A 64 16.34 24.26 5.80
N TRP A 65 15.84 24.86 4.73
CA TRP A 65 15.13 26.12 4.74
C TRP A 65 13.74 25.93 4.18
N TYR A 66 12.73 26.42 4.93
CA TYR A 66 11.34 26.51 4.48
C TYR A 66 11.10 27.94 4.05
N LEU A 67 10.68 28.12 2.81
CA LEU A 67 10.45 29.43 2.18
C LEU A 67 9.01 29.46 1.71
N ASP A 68 8.22 30.39 2.24
CA ASP A 68 6.79 30.51 1.99
C ASP A 68 6.43 31.91 1.49
N TRP A 69 5.76 31.97 0.34
CA TRP A 69 5.21 33.19 -0.24
C TRP A 69 3.68 33.10 -0.24
N TYR A 70 3.02 34.17 0.16
CA TYR A 70 1.57 34.25 0.25
C TYR A 70 1.04 35.48 -0.46
N GLY A 71 -0.14 35.38 -1.10
CA GLY A 71 -0.82 36.47 -1.76
C GLY A 71 -2.29 36.13 -2.03
N ASP A 72 -3.04 37.13 -2.51
CA ASP A 72 -4.47 36.96 -2.83
C ASP A 72 -4.71 35.88 -3.91
N GLY A 73 -3.73 35.64 -4.77
CA GLY A 73 -3.79 34.65 -5.85
C GLY A 73 -3.41 33.24 -5.44
N GLY A 74 -2.93 33.01 -4.21
CA GLY A 74 -2.49 31.69 -3.74
C GLY A 74 -1.22 31.72 -2.91
N SER A 75 -0.55 30.58 -2.80
CA SER A 75 0.70 30.44 -2.05
C SER A 75 1.73 29.58 -2.80
N LEU A 76 2.97 29.77 -2.43
CA LEU A 76 4.12 29.00 -2.90
C LEU A 76 4.99 28.64 -1.72
N SER A 77 5.28 27.35 -1.54
CA SER A 77 6.17 26.84 -0.50
C SER A 77 7.32 26.07 -1.13
N VAL A 78 8.53 26.34 -0.69
CA VAL A 78 9.74 25.64 -1.17
C VAL A 78 10.57 25.21 0.03
N THR A 79 10.96 23.94 0.06
CA THR A 79 12.00 23.44 0.98
C THR A 79 13.30 23.31 0.21
N ALA A 80 14.35 23.91 0.71
CA ALA A 80 15.66 23.87 0.08
C ALA A 80 16.76 23.58 1.09
N GLY A 81 17.84 22.95 0.63
CA GLY A 81 19.10 22.89 1.37
C GLY A 81 19.77 24.27 1.45
N GLU A 82 20.75 24.40 2.34
CA GLU A 82 21.53 25.66 2.49
C GLU A 82 22.29 26.04 1.23
N ASP A 83 22.59 25.09 0.38
CA ASP A 83 23.19 25.26 -0.95
C ASP A 83 22.18 25.66 -2.05
N GLY A 84 20.92 25.87 -1.70
CA GLY A 84 19.84 26.21 -2.62
C GLY A 84 19.24 25.03 -3.37
N ARG A 85 19.64 23.79 -3.08
CA ARG A 85 19.08 22.59 -3.71
C ARG A 85 17.62 22.40 -3.30
N ILE A 86 16.73 22.25 -4.26
CA ILE A 86 15.29 22.12 -4.05
C ILE A 86 14.94 20.69 -3.63
N LEU A 87 14.27 20.53 -2.49
CA LEU A 87 13.79 19.25 -1.97
C LEU A 87 12.29 19.09 -2.12
N SER A 88 11.55 20.19 -1.94
CA SER A 88 10.12 20.22 -2.22
C SER A 88 9.72 21.56 -2.81
N TYR A 89 8.65 21.52 -3.58
CA TYR A 89 7.98 22.68 -4.17
C TYR A 89 6.49 22.42 -4.11
N PHE A 90 5.72 23.35 -3.61
CA PHE A 90 4.28 23.27 -3.55
C PHE A 90 3.68 24.62 -3.92
N ARG A 91 2.82 24.63 -4.93
CA ARG A 91 2.08 25.80 -5.40
C ARG A 91 0.59 25.56 -5.20
N HIS A 92 -0.09 26.54 -4.64
CA HIS A 92 -1.53 26.57 -4.50
C HIS A 92 -2.10 27.84 -5.15
N ASP A 93 -3.04 27.68 -6.08
CA ASP A 93 -3.74 28.78 -6.74
C ASP A 93 -5.14 28.92 -6.12
N ALA A 94 -5.48 30.10 -5.57
CA ALA A 94 -6.72 30.34 -4.82
C ALA A 94 -7.99 30.07 -5.63
N ALA A 95 -7.94 30.15 -6.96
CA ALA A 95 -9.07 29.91 -7.85
C ALA A 95 -9.53 28.45 -7.89
N GLU A 96 -8.66 27.48 -7.51
CA GLU A 96 -8.99 26.05 -7.60
C GLU A 96 -9.94 25.53 -6.51
N TYR A 97 -10.13 26.28 -5.42
CA TYR A 97 -10.88 25.79 -4.25
C TYR A 97 -12.42 25.81 -4.40
N TRP A 98 -12.96 26.54 -5.38
CA TRP A 98 -14.38 26.83 -5.43
C TRP A 98 -15.19 26.11 -6.52
N ASP A 99 -14.55 25.37 -7.43
CA ASP A 99 -15.22 24.78 -8.60
C ASP A 99 -15.34 23.23 -8.58
N ARG A 100 -15.41 22.63 -7.39
CA ARG A 100 -15.67 21.18 -7.25
C ARG A 100 -17.15 20.84 -7.26
N GLY A 101 -17.91 21.51 -8.14
CA GLY A 101 -19.26 21.07 -8.50
C GLY A 101 -19.19 19.76 -9.31
N PHE A 102 -20.33 19.07 -9.42
CA PHE A 102 -20.47 17.91 -10.31
C PHE A 102 -20.06 18.30 -11.74
N GLN A 103 -18.89 17.84 -12.17
CA GLN A 103 -18.40 18.13 -13.52
C GLN A 103 -18.85 17.02 -14.47
N ASN A 104 -19.37 17.42 -15.63
CA ASN A 104 -19.63 16.47 -16.70
C ASN A 104 -18.33 15.79 -17.12
N PRO A 105 -18.36 14.49 -17.44
CA PRO A 105 -17.19 13.79 -17.94
C PRO A 105 -16.57 14.53 -19.13
N SER A 106 -15.30 14.87 -19.01
CA SER A 106 -14.55 15.58 -20.07
C SER A 106 -13.12 15.02 -20.18
N PHE A 107 -12.57 15.08 -21.36
CA PHE A 107 -11.16 14.79 -21.56
C PHE A 107 -10.30 15.90 -20.95
N PRO A 108 -9.17 15.59 -20.32
CA PRO A 108 -8.21 16.60 -19.87
C PRO A 108 -7.77 17.49 -21.02
N GLU A 109 -7.61 18.79 -20.78
CA GLU A 109 -7.18 19.74 -21.82
C GLU A 109 -5.73 19.48 -22.29
N GLY A 110 -4.84 19.14 -21.35
CA GLY A 110 -3.47 18.71 -21.66
C GLY A 110 -3.33 17.19 -21.51
N GLY A 111 -2.73 16.52 -22.46
CA GLY A 111 -2.46 15.08 -22.36
C GLY A 111 -1.27 14.79 -21.44
N ARG A 112 -1.16 13.52 -20.97
CA ARG A 112 -0.06 13.01 -20.14
C ARG A 112 1.32 13.33 -20.71
N ASP A 113 1.50 13.23 -22.04
CA ASP A 113 2.77 13.56 -22.71
C ASP A 113 3.21 15.02 -22.51
N GLY A 114 2.24 15.94 -22.51
CA GLY A 114 2.49 17.37 -22.24
C GLY A 114 2.91 17.60 -20.78
N ALA A 115 2.19 16.98 -19.87
CA ALA A 115 2.49 17.04 -18.44
C ALA A 115 3.85 16.40 -18.11
N GLN A 116 4.20 15.27 -18.73
CA GLN A 116 5.50 14.62 -18.54
C GLN A 116 6.67 15.48 -19.04
N LYS A 117 6.50 16.17 -20.17
CA LYS A 117 7.49 17.13 -20.66
C LYS A 117 7.68 18.30 -19.71
N ALA A 118 6.60 18.81 -19.12
CA ALA A 118 6.66 19.86 -18.11
C ALA A 118 7.35 19.38 -16.82
N ALA A 119 7.02 18.15 -16.37
CA ALA A 119 7.70 17.51 -15.26
C ALA A 119 9.21 17.38 -15.51
N GLN A 120 9.60 16.88 -16.70
CA GLN A 120 11.02 16.75 -17.05
C GLN A 120 11.72 18.12 -17.10
N ALA A 121 11.10 19.13 -17.68
CA ALA A 121 11.68 20.48 -17.75
C ALA A 121 11.86 21.11 -16.35
N PHE A 122 10.99 20.76 -15.38
CA PHE A 122 11.17 21.16 -13.99
C PHE A 122 12.33 20.39 -13.35
N LEU A 123 12.38 19.06 -13.56
CA LEU A 123 13.45 18.20 -13.03
C LEU A 123 14.84 18.64 -13.54
N ASP A 124 14.94 19.04 -14.81
CA ASP A 124 16.20 19.54 -15.41
C ASP A 124 16.74 20.79 -14.69
N LYS A 125 15.88 21.55 -13.98
CA LYS A 125 16.27 22.70 -13.16
C LYS A 125 16.75 22.31 -11.77
N VAL A 126 16.11 21.29 -11.15
CA VAL A 126 16.27 20.99 -9.72
C VAL A 126 17.20 19.80 -9.43
N LEU A 127 17.53 19.00 -10.43
CA LEU A 127 18.46 17.87 -10.31
C LEU A 127 19.91 18.33 -10.41
N ALA A 128 20.79 17.68 -9.63
CA ALA A 128 22.22 17.88 -9.76
C ALA A 128 22.77 17.26 -11.07
N ALA A 129 23.92 17.72 -11.51
CA ALA A 129 24.53 17.31 -12.78
C ALA A 129 24.81 15.80 -12.92
N ASN A 130 24.93 15.08 -11.80
CA ASN A 130 25.13 13.65 -11.74
C ASN A 130 23.83 12.86 -11.45
N GLU A 131 22.69 13.55 -11.40
CA GLU A 131 21.37 12.98 -11.16
C GLU A 131 20.54 12.92 -12.44
N THR A 132 19.80 11.83 -12.59
CA THR A 132 18.76 11.66 -13.60
C THR A 132 17.56 10.96 -12.99
N VAL A 133 16.41 10.99 -13.63
CA VAL A 133 15.20 10.31 -13.15
C VAL A 133 14.73 9.28 -14.15
N VAL A 134 14.38 8.10 -13.65
CA VAL A 134 13.61 7.10 -14.38
C VAL A 134 12.20 7.11 -13.83
N PHE A 135 11.23 7.54 -14.64
CA PHE A 135 9.82 7.53 -14.28
C PHE A 135 9.28 6.10 -14.21
N ARG A 136 8.34 5.87 -13.30
CA ARG A 136 7.54 4.63 -13.26
C ARG A 136 6.37 4.75 -14.24
N GLU A 137 6.02 3.62 -14.86
CA GLU A 137 4.92 3.54 -15.85
C GLU A 137 3.60 3.08 -15.20
N ASP A 138 3.24 3.62 -14.05
CA ASP A 138 2.22 3.02 -13.20
C ASP A 138 0.89 3.79 -13.11
N GLU A 139 0.66 4.85 -13.90
CA GLU A 139 -0.61 5.59 -13.82
C GLU A 139 -1.29 5.76 -15.18
N GLY A 140 -2.53 5.26 -15.27
CA GLY A 140 -3.41 5.47 -16.43
C GLY A 140 -3.95 6.91 -16.50
N GLU A 141 -4.60 7.25 -17.61
CA GLU A 141 -5.35 8.49 -17.77
C GLU A 141 -6.82 8.25 -17.37
N SER A 142 -7.49 9.26 -16.81
CA SER A 142 -8.91 9.22 -16.48
C SER A 142 -9.63 10.46 -16.96
N LEU A 143 -10.95 10.35 -17.16
CA LEU A 143 -11.78 11.52 -17.42
C LEU A 143 -11.78 12.45 -16.20
N ASN A 144 -11.96 13.77 -16.43
CA ASN A 144 -11.95 14.80 -15.39
C ASN A 144 -10.66 14.86 -14.56
N GLN A 145 -9.57 14.31 -15.07
CA GLN A 145 -8.29 14.35 -14.38
C GLN A 145 -7.80 15.79 -14.28
N SER A 146 -7.67 16.29 -13.07
CA SER A 146 -7.21 17.65 -12.79
C SER A 146 -5.68 17.76 -12.76
N SER A 147 -5.01 16.66 -12.42
CA SER A 147 -3.55 16.59 -12.29
C SER A 147 -3.02 15.24 -12.76
N TYR A 148 -1.81 15.27 -13.31
CA TYR A 148 -1.00 14.09 -13.60
C TYR A 148 0.06 13.92 -12.53
N TYR A 149 0.19 12.71 -12.01
CA TYR A 149 1.20 12.36 -11.04
C TYR A 149 2.29 11.53 -11.71
N PHE A 150 3.53 11.88 -11.43
CA PHE A 150 4.69 11.12 -11.88
C PHE A 150 5.53 10.76 -10.68
N ARG A 151 5.86 9.48 -10.57
CA ARG A 151 6.82 8.96 -9.59
C ARG A 151 8.04 8.49 -10.33
N GLY A 152 9.19 8.58 -9.70
CA GLY A 152 10.42 8.13 -10.32
C GLY A 152 11.49 7.78 -9.31
N THR A 153 12.49 7.06 -9.80
CA THR A 153 13.72 6.74 -9.08
C THR A 153 14.81 7.70 -9.53
N ILE A 154 15.49 8.33 -8.59
CA ILE A 154 16.66 9.15 -8.89
C ILE A 154 17.86 8.23 -9.11
N CYS A 155 18.49 8.34 -10.26
CA CYS A 155 19.73 7.65 -10.58
C CYS A 155 20.91 8.57 -10.29
N LEU A 156 21.93 8.05 -9.62
CA LEU A 156 23.19 8.74 -9.33
C LEU A 156 24.26 8.18 -10.28
N ASN A 157 24.94 9.06 -11.03
CA ASN A 157 25.93 8.64 -12.04
C ASN A 157 25.39 7.59 -13.05
N GLY A 158 24.09 7.65 -13.36
CA GLY A 158 23.41 6.72 -14.26
C GLY A 158 23.01 5.38 -13.64
N VAL A 159 23.22 5.18 -12.35
CA VAL A 159 22.83 3.96 -11.60
C VAL A 159 21.63 4.26 -10.71
N PRO A 160 20.56 3.45 -10.73
CA PRO A 160 19.41 3.60 -9.85
C PRO A 160 19.80 3.64 -8.38
N SER A 161 19.17 4.52 -7.61
CA SER A 161 19.41 4.68 -6.18
C SER A 161 18.12 4.42 -5.37
N PRO A 162 18.20 4.29 -4.04
CA PRO A 162 17.00 4.21 -3.21
C PRO A 162 16.24 5.55 -3.11
N LEU A 163 16.76 6.63 -3.69
CA LEU A 163 16.12 7.93 -3.65
C LEU A 163 14.94 7.98 -4.62
N GLY A 164 13.79 8.36 -4.11
CA GLY A 164 12.57 8.54 -4.88
C GLY A 164 12.24 10.01 -5.13
N MET A 165 11.35 10.25 -6.09
CA MET A 165 10.72 11.54 -6.30
C MET A 165 9.27 11.38 -6.73
N ARG A 166 8.46 12.43 -6.47
CA ARG A 166 7.13 12.59 -7.06
C ARG A 166 6.96 14.01 -7.55
N ILE A 167 6.22 14.16 -8.63
CA ILE A 167 5.85 15.46 -9.19
C ILE A 167 4.40 15.43 -9.67
N GLU A 168 3.67 16.48 -9.34
CA GLU A 168 2.28 16.69 -9.76
C GLU A 168 2.24 17.84 -10.75
N VAL A 169 1.56 17.60 -11.88
CA VAL A 169 1.41 18.57 -12.97
C VAL A 169 -0.07 18.75 -13.24
N ARG A 170 -0.56 19.98 -13.19
CA ARG A 170 -1.95 20.31 -13.48
C ARG A 170 -2.28 20.05 -14.95
N ALA A 171 -3.38 19.36 -15.20
CA ALA A 171 -3.77 18.92 -16.54
C ALA A 171 -4.15 20.09 -17.47
N ALA A 172 -4.74 21.17 -16.93
CA ALA A 172 -5.26 22.28 -17.71
C ALA A 172 -4.17 23.11 -18.43
N ASP A 173 -3.00 23.27 -17.83
CA ASP A 173 -1.96 24.18 -18.36
C ASP A 173 -0.53 23.62 -18.26
N ASN A 174 -0.39 22.38 -17.82
CA ASN A 174 0.90 21.72 -17.55
C ASN A 174 1.76 22.47 -16.51
N CYS A 175 1.13 23.19 -15.57
CA CYS A 175 1.84 23.83 -14.47
C CYS A 175 2.23 22.79 -13.41
N VAL A 176 3.48 22.80 -12.96
CA VAL A 176 3.92 21.99 -11.83
C VAL A 176 3.33 22.57 -10.55
N MET A 177 2.55 21.74 -9.85
CA MET A 177 1.85 22.11 -8.61
C MET A 177 2.55 21.59 -7.38
N ASN A 178 3.14 20.40 -7.47
CA ASN A 178 3.84 19.79 -6.35
C ASN A 178 5.07 19.02 -6.85
N PHE A 179 6.15 19.13 -6.11
CA PHE A 179 7.35 18.31 -6.29
C PHE A 179 7.92 17.97 -4.93
N ARG A 180 8.32 16.73 -4.76
CA ARG A 180 9.07 16.29 -3.57
C ARG A 180 10.05 15.20 -3.97
N ARG A 181 11.24 15.26 -3.40
CA ARG A 181 12.29 14.26 -3.58
C ARG A 181 12.90 13.86 -2.26
N ASP A 182 13.47 12.66 -2.22
CA ASP A 182 14.38 12.26 -1.17
C ASP A 182 15.74 12.95 -1.37
N ASP A 183 16.40 13.26 -0.27
CA ASP A 183 17.69 13.93 -0.28
C ASP A 183 18.81 13.03 0.23
N LEU A 184 19.92 13.03 -0.50
CA LEU A 184 21.10 12.27 -0.11
C LEU A 184 21.68 12.78 1.22
N ALA A 185 21.79 14.11 1.37
CA ALA A 185 22.47 14.72 2.53
C ALA A 185 21.65 14.59 3.82
N SER A 186 20.31 14.54 3.74
CA SER A 186 19.41 14.38 4.89
C SER A 186 19.10 12.92 5.24
N SER A 187 19.37 11.99 4.32
CA SER A 187 18.94 10.59 4.45
C SER A 187 20.09 9.59 4.54
N TYR A 188 21.30 9.97 4.15
CA TYR A 188 22.45 9.07 4.06
C TYR A 188 23.74 9.71 4.55
N ILE A 189 24.66 8.87 5.05
CA ILE A 189 26.01 9.27 5.42
C ILE A 189 27.04 8.74 4.41
N GLY A 190 28.18 9.41 4.36
CA GLY A 190 29.28 9.04 3.47
C GLY A 190 29.17 9.63 2.06
N THR A 191 29.89 9.04 1.14
CA THR A 191 29.96 9.48 -0.27
C THR A 191 29.29 8.47 -1.18
N VAL A 192 28.79 8.94 -2.33
CA VAL A 192 28.29 8.05 -3.39
C VAL A 192 29.43 7.20 -3.94
N PRO A 193 29.37 5.85 -3.87
CA PRO A 193 30.41 5.00 -4.42
C PRO A 193 30.55 5.13 -5.94
N SER A 194 31.62 4.57 -6.50
CA SER A 194 31.74 4.43 -7.95
C SER A 194 30.60 3.61 -8.51
N GLY A 195 29.99 4.03 -9.61
CA GLY A 195 28.95 3.28 -10.32
C GLY A 195 29.46 2.13 -11.21
N GLN A 196 30.73 1.78 -11.13
CA GLN A 196 31.32 0.70 -11.93
C GLN A 196 31.46 -0.56 -11.11
N ALA A 197 30.87 -1.66 -11.59
CA ALA A 197 30.97 -2.96 -10.96
C ALA A 197 32.21 -3.74 -11.44
N ASP A 198 32.89 -4.43 -10.53
CA ASP A 198 33.97 -5.39 -10.82
C ASP A 198 33.43 -6.81 -11.00
N VAL A 199 32.26 -7.11 -10.43
CA VAL A 199 31.57 -8.39 -10.52
C VAL A 199 30.50 -8.32 -11.64
N SER A 200 30.43 -9.37 -12.47
CA SER A 200 29.42 -9.43 -13.54
C SER A 200 28.02 -9.75 -13.01
N ALA A 201 26.98 -9.27 -13.72
CA ALA A 201 25.57 -9.59 -13.43
C ALA A 201 25.30 -11.10 -13.41
N GLN A 202 25.93 -11.86 -14.34
CA GLN A 202 25.78 -13.32 -14.36
C GLN A 202 26.27 -13.96 -13.07
N ARG A 203 27.48 -13.59 -12.61
CA ARG A 203 28.04 -14.15 -11.36
C ARG A 203 27.21 -13.76 -10.14
N ALA A 204 26.77 -12.54 -10.08
CA ALA A 204 25.88 -12.07 -9.01
C ALA A 204 24.54 -12.83 -9.02
N GLY A 205 23.95 -13.01 -10.21
CA GLY A 205 22.71 -13.77 -10.36
C GLY A 205 22.83 -15.24 -9.90
N GLU A 206 23.97 -15.91 -10.20
CA GLU A 206 24.25 -17.26 -9.72
C GLU A 206 24.25 -17.32 -8.18
N LEU A 207 24.91 -16.37 -7.53
CA LEU A 207 24.99 -16.30 -6.06
C LEU A 207 23.62 -16.00 -5.43
N LEU A 208 22.87 -15.05 -6.00
CA LEU A 208 21.54 -14.70 -5.50
C LEU A 208 20.55 -15.84 -5.67
N LYS A 209 20.65 -16.60 -6.77
CA LYS A 209 19.78 -17.76 -7.00
C LYS A 209 19.97 -18.86 -5.95
N GLU A 210 21.20 -19.06 -5.44
CA GLU A 210 21.48 -20.04 -4.40
C GLU A 210 20.73 -19.79 -3.08
N LEU A 211 20.30 -18.54 -2.85
CA LEU A 211 19.51 -18.15 -1.68
C LEU A 211 18.01 -18.40 -1.84
N LEU A 212 17.54 -18.52 -3.08
CA LEU A 212 16.14 -18.66 -3.35
C LEU A 212 15.71 -20.09 -3.06
N THR A 213 14.68 -20.23 -2.27
CA THR A 213 14.01 -21.51 -2.01
C THR A 213 12.53 -21.40 -2.31
N MET A 214 11.91 -22.53 -2.60
CA MET A 214 10.48 -22.57 -2.89
C MET A 214 9.79 -23.51 -1.92
N ARG A 215 8.63 -23.08 -1.47
CA ARG A 215 7.71 -23.85 -0.64
C ARG A 215 6.56 -24.33 -1.50
N LEU A 216 6.20 -25.61 -1.35
CA LEU A 216 5.08 -26.20 -2.03
C LEU A 216 3.87 -26.27 -1.09
N GLU A 217 2.80 -25.59 -1.46
CA GLU A 217 1.56 -25.56 -0.68
C GLU A 217 0.33 -25.36 -1.57
N TYR A 218 -0.84 -25.64 -1.02
CA TYR A 218 -2.09 -25.34 -1.67
C TYR A 218 -2.40 -23.84 -1.58
N SER A 219 -2.93 -23.30 -2.66
CA SER A 219 -3.50 -21.94 -2.71
C SER A 219 -4.91 -22.03 -3.29
N LEU A 220 -5.82 -21.24 -2.74
CA LEU A 220 -7.17 -21.13 -3.25
C LEU A 220 -7.15 -20.55 -4.66
N ASN A 221 -7.94 -21.12 -5.57
CA ASN A 221 -8.12 -20.60 -6.91
C ASN A 221 -9.17 -19.48 -6.92
N GLU A 222 -9.22 -18.71 -8.00
CA GLU A 222 -10.14 -17.58 -8.18
C GLU A 222 -11.62 -17.99 -8.09
N ASP A 223 -11.95 -19.27 -8.30
CA ASP A 223 -13.31 -19.79 -8.15
C ASP A 223 -13.78 -19.87 -6.68
N GLY A 224 -12.89 -19.65 -5.71
CA GLY A 224 -13.16 -19.74 -4.28
C GLY A 224 -13.57 -21.14 -3.79
N ARG A 225 -13.43 -22.19 -4.61
CA ARG A 225 -13.94 -23.55 -4.34
C ARG A 225 -12.91 -24.65 -4.55
N THR A 226 -11.90 -24.40 -5.35
CA THR A 226 -10.82 -25.34 -5.63
C THR A 226 -9.50 -24.81 -5.13
N ALA A 227 -8.59 -25.69 -4.72
CA ALA A 227 -7.24 -25.35 -4.34
C ALA A 227 -6.24 -26.18 -5.15
N SER A 228 -5.24 -25.52 -5.71
CA SER A 228 -4.16 -26.13 -6.48
C SER A 228 -2.81 -25.96 -5.80
N LEU A 229 -1.91 -26.93 -6.05
CA LEU A 229 -0.54 -26.89 -5.54
C LEU A 229 0.29 -25.87 -6.33
N ARG A 230 0.95 -24.99 -5.58
CA ARG A 230 1.83 -23.95 -6.13
C ARG A 230 3.17 -23.98 -5.40
N TYR A 231 4.21 -23.74 -6.16
CA TYR A 231 5.50 -23.38 -5.60
C TYR A 231 5.53 -21.89 -5.34
N LEU A 232 5.72 -21.51 -4.08
CA LEU A 232 5.81 -20.12 -3.63
C LEU A 232 7.19 -19.82 -3.07
N PRO A 233 7.69 -18.57 -3.20
CA PRO A 233 8.96 -18.19 -2.62
C PRO A 233 8.95 -18.38 -1.10
N ASN A 234 10.00 -19.00 -0.58
CA ASN A 234 10.15 -19.30 0.85
C ASN A 234 11.10 -18.36 1.58
N SER A 235 11.84 -17.52 0.88
CA SER A 235 12.72 -16.52 1.49
C SER A 235 12.37 -15.15 0.96
N ARG A 236 12.33 -14.17 1.88
CA ARG A 236 12.18 -12.74 1.58
C ARG A 236 13.29 -11.91 2.20
N ASP A 237 14.41 -12.54 2.52
CA ASP A 237 15.58 -11.80 2.96
C ASP A 237 16.04 -10.86 1.85
N ASP A 238 16.24 -9.59 2.22
CA ASP A 238 16.72 -8.55 1.32
C ASP A 238 18.23 -8.70 1.18
N CYS A 239 18.66 -9.45 0.15
CA CYS A 239 20.05 -9.77 -0.12
C CYS A 239 20.54 -9.11 -1.40
N TYR A 240 21.82 -8.77 -1.43
CA TYR A 240 22.51 -8.29 -2.61
C TYR A 240 23.94 -8.84 -2.67
N VAL A 241 24.53 -8.81 -3.84
CA VAL A 241 25.96 -9.08 -4.04
C VAL A 241 26.69 -7.76 -4.19
N ASP A 242 27.65 -7.48 -3.30
CA ASP A 242 28.49 -6.30 -3.41
C ASP A 242 29.20 -6.28 -4.78
N ALA A 243 29.01 -5.18 -5.51
CA ALA A 243 29.43 -5.10 -6.91
C ALA A 243 30.95 -5.05 -7.10
N HIS A 244 31.71 -4.76 -6.05
CA HIS A 244 33.17 -4.70 -6.09
C HIS A 244 33.81 -5.98 -5.57
N THR A 245 33.33 -6.50 -4.45
CA THR A 245 33.95 -7.66 -3.77
C THR A 245 33.36 -9.00 -4.18
N GLY A 246 32.10 -9.01 -4.64
CA GLY A 246 31.36 -10.25 -4.90
C GLY A 246 30.86 -10.93 -3.61
N GLU A 247 30.94 -10.25 -2.47
CA GLU A 247 30.40 -10.74 -1.21
C GLU A 247 28.88 -10.68 -1.23
N LEU A 248 28.26 -11.75 -0.74
CA LEU A 248 26.83 -11.81 -0.54
C LEU A 248 26.48 -11.16 0.80
N VAL A 249 25.62 -10.16 0.77
CA VAL A 249 25.24 -9.37 1.94
C VAL A 249 23.75 -9.53 2.19
N ASN A 250 23.37 -9.89 3.42
CA ASN A 250 21.99 -9.94 3.89
C ASN A 250 21.66 -8.65 4.65
N LEU A 251 20.84 -7.79 4.04
CA LEU A 251 20.43 -6.52 4.65
C LEU A 251 19.48 -6.71 5.84
N THR A 252 18.67 -7.77 5.81
CA THR A 252 17.76 -8.11 6.90
C THR A 252 18.56 -8.44 8.16
N GLU A 253 19.61 -9.23 8.05
CA GLU A 253 20.50 -9.55 9.18
C GLU A 253 21.26 -8.32 9.66
N LYS A 254 21.79 -7.50 8.73
CA LYS A 254 22.46 -6.23 9.11
C LYS A 254 21.52 -5.28 9.88
N ARG A 255 20.27 -5.11 9.43
CA ARG A 255 19.28 -4.29 10.14
C ARG A 255 18.96 -4.86 11.53
N ARG A 256 18.82 -6.18 11.63
CA ARG A 256 18.54 -6.89 12.87
C ARG A 256 19.67 -6.72 13.90
N ALA A 257 20.92 -6.88 13.47
CA ALA A 257 22.09 -6.71 14.34
C ALA A 257 22.23 -5.28 14.92
N LEU A 258 21.68 -4.27 14.23
CA LEU A 258 21.70 -2.88 14.68
C LEU A 258 20.42 -2.49 15.46
N ALA A 259 19.29 -3.17 15.21
CA ALA A 259 18.02 -2.91 15.88
C ALA A 259 17.96 -3.40 17.34
N ASP A 260 18.87 -4.27 17.77
CA ASP A 260 18.96 -4.75 19.17
C ASP A 260 19.18 -3.62 20.20
N GLY A 261 19.32 -2.38 19.77
CA GLY A 261 19.49 -1.19 20.61
C GLY A 261 18.43 -0.10 20.45
N ASP A 262 17.57 -0.14 19.43
CA ASP A 262 16.68 0.97 19.08
C ASP A 262 15.20 0.65 19.28
N LYS A 263 14.50 1.59 19.92
CA LYS A 263 13.06 1.54 20.17
C LYS A 263 12.26 1.91 18.92
N PHE A 264 11.48 0.98 18.41
CA PHE A 264 10.53 1.24 17.33
C PHE A 264 9.30 1.97 17.88
N TYR A 265 9.08 3.23 17.53
CA TYR A 265 7.86 3.97 17.83
C TYR A 265 6.79 3.66 16.79
N GLY A 266 5.79 2.87 17.16
CA GLY A 266 4.54 2.74 16.41
C GLY A 266 3.60 3.90 16.73
N TYR A 267 3.09 4.57 15.70
CA TYR A 267 2.02 5.56 15.86
C TYR A 267 0.71 4.84 16.11
N ALA A 268 0.04 5.19 17.22
CA ALA A 268 -1.36 4.85 17.45
C ALA A 268 -2.25 5.93 16.82
N GLU A 269 -3.07 5.56 15.84
CA GLU A 269 -4.10 6.44 15.32
C GLU A 269 -5.25 6.57 16.35
N GLU A 270 -5.58 7.80 16.71
CA GLU A 270 -6.78 8.10 17.51
C GLU A 270 -8.02 7.92 16.62
N MET A 271 -8.84 6.94 16.94
CA MET A 271 -10.18 6.81 16.35
C MET A 271 -11.16 7.71 17.06
N SER A 272 -11.70 8.70 16.33
CA SER A 272 -12.78 9.55 16.82
C SER A 272 -14.12 8.80 16.77
N ALA A 273 -14.82 8.75 17.90
CA ALA A 273 -16.16 8.22 17.99
C ALA A 273 -17.19 9.20 17.41
N ASN A 274 -17.95 8.77 16.39
CA ASN A 274 -19.12 9.48 15.90
C ASN A 274 -20.36 9.05 16.68
N THR A 275 -21.01 10.00 17.35
CA THR A 275 -22.30 9.81 18.00
C THR A 275 -23.43 9.92 16.97
N ALA A 276 -24.24 8.86 16.87
CA ALA A 276 -25.46 8.88 16.04
C ALA A 276 -26.58 9.67 16.72
N ALA A 277 -27.23 10.53 15.94
CA ALA A 277 -28.38 11.30 16.38
C ALA A 277 -29.70 10.54 16.11
N ASP A 278 -30.57 10.56 17.08
CA ASP A 278 -31.92 9.99 17.09
C ASP A 278 -32.85 10.79 16.18
N ALA A 279 -33.50 10.15 15.21
CA ALA A 279 -34.53 10.75 14.38
C ALA A 279 -35.82 9.92 14.45
N GLY A 280 -36.76 10.41 15.24
CA GLY A 280 -38.09 9.86 15.32
C GLY A 280 -38.99 10.37 14.17
N GLY A 281 -39.62 9.45 13.45
CA GLY A 281 -40.69 9.75 12.48
C GLY A 281 -41.31 8.45 12.00
N GLY A 282 -42.62 8.28 12.23
CA GLY A 282 -43.35 7.05 11.87
C GLY A 282 -43.39 6.82 10.37
N ALA A 283 -42.70 5.78 9.94
CA ALA A 283 -42.71 5.25 8.58
C ALA A 283 -43.04 3.76 8.62
N PHE A 284 -43.68 3.26 7.56
CA PHE A 284 -43.85 1.82 7.37
C PHE A 284 -42.59 1.28 6.69
N LEU A 285 -42.13 0.11 7.16
CA LEU A 285 -40.99 -0.57 6.55
C LEU A 285 -41.33 -1.02 5.11
N THR A 286 -40.42 -0.75 4.19
CA THR A 286 -40.46 -1.30 2.83
C THR A 286 -40.14 -2.81 2.86
N GLU A 287 -40.39 -3.54 1.78
CA GLU A 287 -40.02 -4.97 1.70
C GLU A 287 -38.52 -5.19 1.91
N VAL A 288 -37.67 -4.27 1.42
CA VAL A 288 -36.20 -4.33 1.60
C VAL A 288 -35.83 -4.07 3.07
N GLU A 289 -36.46 -3.11 3.71
CA GLU A 289 -36.24 -2.82 5.13
C GLU A 289 -36.75 -3.96 6.02
N GLN A 290 -37.85 -4.60 5.65
CA GLN A 290 -38.42 -5.75 6.33
C GLN A 290 -37.49 -6.97 6.21
N SER A 291 -36.91 -7.23 5.03
CA SER A 291 -35.88 -8.23 4.82
C SER A 291 -34.62 -7.95 5.65
N GLY A 292 -34.19 -6.68 5.72
CA GLY A 292 -33.04 -6.26 6.56
C GLY A 292 -33.30 -6.50 8.07
N VAL A 293 -34.53 -6.25 8.53
CA VAL A 293 -34.94 -6.54 9.93
C VAL A 293 -34.98 -8.04 10.21
N GLU A 294 -35.44 -8.85 9.25
CA GLU A 294 -35.49 -10.31 9.37
C GLU A 294 -34.09 -10.92 9.53
N LYS A 295 -33.05 -10.32 8.95
CA LYS A 295 -31.65 -10.75 9.11
C LYS A 295 -31.18 -10.68 10.57
N LEU A 296 -31.75 -9.83 11.39
CA LEU A 296 -31.47 -9.76 12.83
C LEU A 296 -32.23 -10.80 13.66
N SER A 297 -33.01 -11.70 13.03
CA SER A 297 -33.72 -12.76 13.74
C SER A 297 -32.75 -13.72 14.43
N GLY A 298 -33.01 -14.02 15.69
CA GLY A 298 -32.19 -14.93 16.49
C GLY A 298 -30.89 -14.33 17.06
N VAL A 299 -30.61 -13.04 16.81
CA VAL A 299 -29.45 -12.36 17.36
C VAL A 299 -29.58 -12.23 18.88
N LEU A 300 -28.53 -12.62 19.60
CA LEU A 300 -28.45 -12.56 21.06
C LEU A 300 -28.25 -11.11 21.53
N SER A 301 -28.76 -10.80 22.72
CA SER A 301 -28.50 -9.48 23.31
C SER A 301 -27.02 -9.32 23.67
N ALA A 302 -26.51 -8.08 23.67
CA ALA A 302 -25.14 -7.76 24.09
C ALA A 302 -24.80 -8.36 25.47
N LYS A 303 -25.75 -8.38 26.41
CA LYS A 303 -25.57 -8.99 27.73
C LYS A 303 -25.41 -10.52 27.66
N ALA A 304 -26.15 -11.18 26.77
CA ALA A 304 -26.04 -12.65 26.61
C ALA A 304 -24.70 -13.00 25.93
N LEU A 305 -24.26 -12.18 24.97
CA LEU A 305 -22.96 -12.33 24.32
C LEU A 305 -21.81 -12.07 25.30
N ASP A 306 -21.87 -11.00 26.11
CA ASP A 306 -20.88 -10.73 27.14
C ASP A 306 -20.74 -11.91 28.11
N GLN A 307 -21.84 -12.55 28.52
CA GLN A 307 -21.79 -13.73 29.37
C GLN A 307 -21.08 -14.91 28.71
N LYS A 308 -21.33 -15.13 27.40
CA LYS A 308 -20.68 -16.21 26.64
C LYS A 308 -19.18 -15.93 26.46
N VAL A 309 -18.82 -14.72 26.09
CA VAL A 309 -17.42 -14.31 25.92
C VAL A 309 -16.64 -14.42 27.23
N ARG A 310 -17.21 -13.99 28.36
CA ARG A 310 -16.57 -14.14 29.70
C ARG A 310 -16.45 -15.57 30.17
N ALA A 311 -17.26 -16.49 29.63
CA ALA A 311 -17.13 -17.91 29.94
C ALA A 311 -15.88 -18.55 29.31
N VAL A 312 -15.26 -17.88 28.33
CA VAL A 312 -13.94 -18.22 27.76
C VAL A 312 -12.86 -17.66 28.67
N SER A 313 -12.47 -18.43 29.68
CA SER A 313 -11.52 -17.99 30.73
C SER A 313 -10.14 -17.60 30.19
N GLU A 314 -9.74 -18.18 29.07
CA GLU A 314 -8.46 -17.96 28.41
C GLU A 314 -8.31 -16.52 27.88
N LEU A 315 -9.42 -15.80 27.69
CA LEU A 315 -9.39 -14.40 27.25
C LEU A 315 -8.97 -13.42 28.37
N GLY A 316 -8.93 -13.86 29.64
CA GLY A 316 -8.47 -13.05 30.75
C GLY A 316 -9.29 -11.77 30.98
N LEU A 317 -10.64 -11.86 30.89
CA LEU A 317 -11.53 -10.70 30.98
C LEU A 317 -12.03 -10.36 32.38
N GLU A 318 -11.52 -11.03 33.44
CA GLU A 318 -12.02 -10.90 34.84
C GLU A 318 -11.93 -9.46 35.35
N THR A 319 -10.89 -8.74 34.96
CA THR A 319 -10.63 -7.36 35.38
C THR A 319 -11.06 -6.29 34.37
N TYR A 320 -11.63 -6.72 33.23
CA TYR A 320 -12.07 -5.82 32.18
C TYR A 320 -13.57 -5.51 32.32
N THR A 321 -13.96 -4.30 31.93
CA THR A 321 -15.36 -3.86 31.89
C THR A 321 -15.79 -3.76 30.42
N LEU A 322 -16.99 -4.26 30.09
CA LEU A 322 -17.57 -4.05 28.76
C LEU A 322 -17.86 -2.56 28.60
N ALA A 323 -17.18 -1.93 27.64
CA ALA A 323 -17.30 -0.50 27.35
C ALA A 323 -18.28 -0.24 26.20
N GLU A 324 -18.27 -1.10 25.17
CA GLU A 324 -19.08 -0.93 23.96
C GLU A 324 -19.48 -2.29 23.39
N SER A 325 -20.65 -2.32 22.73
CA SER A 325 -21.07 -3.45 21.89
C SER A 325 -21.64 -2.93 20.59
N ARG A 326 -21.11 -3.39 19.47
CA ARG A 326 -21.52 -3.01 18.11
C ARG A 326 -21.90 -4.27 17.34
N PHE A 327 -23.03 -4.20 16.62
CA PHE A 327 -23.49 -5.27 15.73
C PHE A 327 -23.31 -4.82 14.28
N TYR A 328 -22.90 -5.73 13.42
CA TYR A 328 -22.76 -5.47 12.00
C TYR A 328 -23.05 -6.72 11.19
N LEU A 329 -23.49 -6.50 9.94
CA LEU A 329 -23.65 -7.56 8.95
C LEU A 329 -22.35 -7.68 8.18
N GLU A 330 -21.86 -8.89 7.98
CA GLU A 330 -20.78 -9.10 7.03
C GLU A 330 -21.34 -9.00 5.61
N THR A 331 -20.97 -7.94 4.93
CA THR A 331 -21.08 -7.89 3.49
C THR A 331 -19.81 -8.50 2.94
N ALA A 332 -19.89 -9.70 2.39
CA ALA A 332 -18.77 -10.32 1.70
C ALA A 332 -18.29 -9.37 0.58
N ILE A 333 -17.15 -8.73 0.78
CA ILE A 333 -16.46 -7.87 -0.20
C ILE A 333 -15.54 -8.75 -1.07
N ALA A 334 -15.89 -9.98 -1.28
CA ALA A 334 -15.20 -10.84 -2.23
C ALA A 334 -16.14 -11.14 -3.38
N ASP A 335 -15.78 -10.61 -4.55
CA ASP A 335 -16.22 -11.09 -5.86
C ASP A 335 -17.68 -11.54 -5.97
N GLY A 336 -18.59 -10.58 -6.19
CA GLY A 336 -20.02 -10.86 -6.39
C GLY A 336 -20.80 -11.13 -5.11
N GLY A 337 -20.45 -10.46 -4.01
CA GLY A 337 -20.94 -10.64 -2.66
C GLY A 337 -22.40 -11.00 -2.53
N THR A 338 -22.68 -12.27 -2.36
CA THR A 338 -23.94 -12.71 -1.76
C THR A 338 -23.86 -12.30 -0.30
N ASP A 339 -24.77 -11.43 0.11
CA ASP A 339 -25.03 -11.14 1.52
C ASP A 339 -25.28 -12.48 2.23
N THR A 340 -24.31 -12.97 3.00
CA THR A 340 -24.39 -14.25 3.73
C THR A 340 -25.48 -14.19 4.79
N GLY A 341 -25.94 -12.99 5.15
CA GLY A 341 -26.88 -12.76 6.23
C GLY A 341 -26.26 -13.02 7.61
N ASP A 342 -24.95 -13.17 7.71
CA ASP A 342 -24.26 -13.39 8.96
C ASP A 342 -24.16 -12.09 9.75
N VAL A 343 -24.53 -12.16 11.01
CA VAL A 343 -24.50 -11.01 11.91
C VAL A 343 -23.44 -11.24 12.96
N PHE A 344 -22.49 -10.32 13.03
CA PHE A 344 -21.44 -10.34 14.03
C PHE A 344 -21.67 -9.27 15.08
N ALA A 345 -21.17 -9.54 16.29
CA ALA A 345 -21.13 -8.58 17.36
C ALA A 345 -19.67 -8.36 17.81
N GLN A 346 -19.25 -7.11 17.82
CA GLN A 346 -17.98 -6.69 18.39
C GLN A 346 -18.22 -6.15 19.81
N LEU A 347 -17.53 -6.77 20.77
CA LEU A 347 -17.59 -6.42 22.19
C LEU A 347 -16.25 -5.83 22.59
N THR A 348 -16.25 -4.56 23.00
CA THR A 348 -15.04 -3.84 23.39
C THR A 348 -14.96 -3.78 24.92
N TYR A 349 -13.89 -4.32 25.48
CA TYR A 349 -13.61 -4.36 26.90
C TYR A 349 -12.46 -3.42 27.24
N GLY A 350 -12.62 -2.62 28.28
CA GLY A 350 -11.62 -1.69 28.77
C GLY A 350 -11.20 -1.99 30.20
N LYS A 351 -9.93 -1.74 30.50
CA LYS A 351 -9.35 -1.79 31.85
C LYS A 351 -8.36 -0.64 31.98
N GLN A 352 -8.44 0.12 33.09
CA GLN A 352 -7.43 1.11 33.46
C GLN A 352 -6.38 0.49 34.35
N ASP A 353 -5.11 0.79 34.10
CA ASP A 353 -4.05 0.54 35.08
C ASP A 353 -3.98 1.67 36.12
N GLY A 354 -3.16 1.47 37.15
CA GLY A 354 -3.01 2.46 38.22
C GLY A 354 -2.28 3.75 37.82
N GLU A 355 -1.74 3.83 36.63
CA GLU A 355 -0.95 4.94 36.07
C GLU A 355 -1.70 5.72 34.97
N GLY A 356 -2.96 5.35 34.72
CA GLY A 356 -3.82 6.02 33.74
C GLY A 356 -3.75 5.43 32.32
N GLY A 357 -3.01 4.35 32.12
CA GLY A 357 -2.98 3.59 30.87
C GLY A 357 -4.29 2.82 30.65
N ILE A 358 -4.73 2.72 29.40
CA ILE A 358 -5.95 1.99 29.02
C ILE A 358 -5.55 0.71 28.29
N TRP A 359 -5.95 -0.43 28.86
CA TRP A 359 -5.89 -1.74 28.21
C TRP A 359 -7.23 -2.03 27.56
N GLN A 360 -7.22 -2.51 26.34
CA GLN A 360 -8.42 -2.80 25.58
C GLN A 360 -8.36 -4.20 24.99
N LYS A 361 -9.51 -4.88 24.95
CA LYS A 361 -9.73 -6.11 24.20
C LYS A 361 -10.99 -5.97 23.37
N CYS A 362 -10.87 -6.21 22.06
CA CYS A 362 -12.00 -6.23 21.14
C CYS A 362 -12.25 -7.68 20.73
N VAL A 363 -13.43 -8.18 21.05
CA VAL A 363 -13.84 -9.57 20.79
C VAL A 363 -14.97 -9.54 19.78
N THR A 364 -14.78 -10.20 18.64
CA THR A 364 -15.83 -10.41 17.63
C THR A 364 -16.39 -11.81 17.78
N VAL A 365 -17.69 -11.92 17.77
CA VAL A 365 -18.42 -13.19 17.87
C VAL A 365 -19.55 -13.24 16.84
N ASP A 366 -19.91 -14.43 16.39
CA ASP A 366 -21.20 -14.63 15.72
C ASP A 366 -22.33 -14.19 16.67
N ALA A 367 -23.18 -13.29 16.22
CA ALA A 367 -24.18 -12.67 17.09
C ALA A 367 -25.35 -13.59 17.43
N ARG A 368 -25.55 -14.72 16.72
CA ARG A 368 -26.59 -15.70 17.00
C ARG A 368 -26.13 -16.81 17.92
N THR A 369 -24.90 -17.28 17.71
CA THR A 369 -24.34 -18.39 18.48
C THR A 369 -23.48 -17.92 19.66
N GLY A 370 -22.82 -16.78 19.52
CA GLY A 370 -21.80 -16.28 20.44
C GLY A 370 -20.47 -17.01 20.30
N GLU A 371 -20.26 -17.71 19.17
CA GLU A 371 -18.98 -18.34 18.84
C GLU A 371 -17.93 -17.26 18.56
N LEU A 372 -16.70 -17.51 19.00
CA LEU A 372 -15.60 -16.56 18.88
C LEU A 372 -15.04 -16.58 17.46
N GLU A 373 -15.02 -15.41 16.79
CA GLU A 373 -14.46 -15.23 15.46
C GLU A 373 -13.09 -14.59 15.48
N SER A 374 -12.95 -13.51 16.25
CA SER A 374 -11.66 -12.85 16.41
C SER A 374 -11.50 -12.16 17.75
N LEU A 375 -10.25 -11.97 18.14
CA LEU A 375 -9.84 -11.18 19.29
C LEU A 375 -8.63 -10.33 18.93
N TRP A 376 -8.67 -9.09 19.33
CA TRP A 376 -7.52 -8.19 19.32
C TRP A 376 -7.37 -7.54 20.69
N SER A 377 -6.12 -7.38 21.16
CA SER A 377 -5.79 -6.70 22.40
C SER A 377 -4.80 -5.57 22.14
N GLY A 378 -4.94 -4.48 22.90
CA GLY A 378 -4.01 -3.37 22.93
C GLY A 378 -3.87 -2.79 24.32
N GLY A 379 -2.75 -2.13 24.59
CA GLY A 379 -2.49 -1.49 25.87
C GLY A 379 -1.23 -0.65 25.85
N PRO A 380 -0.96 0.09 26.94
CA PRO A 380 0.25 0.89 27.07
C PRO A 380 1.48 -0.01 26.96
N TRP A 381 2.36 0.33 26.03
CA TRP A 381 3.62 -0.38 25.86
C TRP A 381 4.59 0.01 26.98
N ASN A 382 5.05 -0.98 27.75
CA ASN A 382 6.02 -0.75 28.80
C ASN A 382 7.02 -1.91 28.87
N GLU A 383 8.28 -1.65 28.49
CA GLU A 383 9.37 -2.61 28.49
C GLU A 383 9.69 -3.18 29.89
N THR A 384 9.26 -2.49 30.94
CA THR A 384 9.54 -2.89 32.33
C THR A 384 8.53 -3.90 32.88
N LEU A 385 7.45 -4.22 32.15
CA LEU A 385 6.45 -5.20 32.60
C LEU A 385 7.07 -6.60 32.67
N PRO A 386 6.92 -7.30 33.80
CA PRO A 386 7.50 -8.62 33.96
C PRO A 386 6.82 -9.64 33.05
N ARG A 387 7.59 -10.35 32.28
CA ARG A 387 7.13 -11.47 31.47
C ARG A 387 7.15 -12.74 32.30
N THR A 388 6.03 -13.43 32.30
CA THR A 388 5.85 -14.64 33.13
C THR A 388 5.71 -15.90 32.30
N VAL A 389 5.53 -15.75 30.95
CA VAL A 389 5.27 -16.86 30.04
C VAL A 389 6.30 -16.85 28.91
N ASP A 390 7.06 -17.93 28.81
CA ASP A 390 7.98 -18.16 27.69
C ASP A 390 7.23 -18.71 26.45
N ARG A 391 7.94 -18.78 25.30
CA ARG A 391 7.36 -19.23 24.02
C ARG A 391 6.80 -20.67 24.11
N THR A 392 7.46 -21.57 24.84
CA THR A 392 7.04 -22.96 24.96
C THR A 392 5.72 -23.07 25.74
N ALA A 393 5.66 -22.42 26.90
CA ALA A 393 4.45 -22.38 27.69
C ALA A 393 3.29 -21.64 26.99
N ALA A 394 3.61 -20.60 26.18
CA ALA A 394 2.64 -19.91 25.36
C ALA A 394 2.06 -20.82 24.25
N ARG A 395 2.91 -21.62 23.59
CA ARG A 395 2.49 -22.60 22.58
C ARG A 395 1.52 -23.62 23.18
N GLU A 396 1.87 -24.20 24.32
CA GLU A 396 1.00 -25.15 25.02
C GLU A 396 -0.39 -24.55 25.34
N LYS A 397 -0.42 -23.28 25.73
CA LYS A 397 -1.67 -22.56 26.00
C LYS A 397 -2.48 -22.32 24.72
N ALA A 398 -1.83 -21.92 23.61
CA ALA A 398 -2.47 -21.71 22.31
C ALA A 398 -3.10 -23.02 21.81
N GLU A 399 -2.35 -24.12 21.83
CA GLU A 399 -2.83 -25.44 21.39
C GLU A 399 -3.97 -25.98 22.29
N ALA A 400 -3.89 -25.77 23.61
CA ALA A 400 -4.95 -26.14 24.53
C ALA A 400 -6.24 -25.33 24.28
N PHE A 401 -6.10 -24.02 24.01
CA PHE A 401 -7.22 -23.15 23.67
C PHE A 401 -7.90 -23.62 22.37
N LEU A 402 -7.13 -23.82 21.28
CA LEU A 402 -7.66 -24.28 20.00
C LEU A 402 -8.29 -25.67 20.09
N THR A 403 -7.65 -26.61 20.79
CA THR A 403 -8.19 -27.96 21.00
C THR A 403 -9.53 -27.93 21.75
N ARG A 404 -9.67 -27.02 22.72
CA ARG A 404 -10.88 -26.90 23.53
C ARG A 404 -12.08 -26.40 22.75
N TYR A 405 -11.88 -25.41 21.90
CA TYR A 405 -12.99 -24.72 21.21
C TYR A 405 -13.20 -25.18 19.77
N TRP A 406 -12.15 -25.64 19.07
CA TRP A 406 -12.20 -26.08 17.66
C TRP A 406 -11.46 -27.41 17.43
N GLY A 407 -11.57 -28.36 18.36
CA GLY A 407 -10.75 -29.57 18.36
C GLY A 407 -10.80 -30.39 17.08
N GLU A 408 -11.94 -30.51 16.41
CA GLU A 408 -12.08 -31.26 15.16
C GLU A 408 -11.39 -30.53 13.99
N ASP A 409 -11.53 -29.22 13.90
CA ASP A 409 -10.93 -28.41 12.85
C ASP A 409 -9.43 -28.24 13.10
N PHE A 410 -9.05 -27.96 14.34
CA PHE A 410 -7.65 -27.84 14.73
C PHE A 410 -6.87 -29.14 14.54
N ALA A 411 -7.49 -30.29 14.67
CA ALA A 411 -6.85 -31.59 14.43
C ALA A 411 -6.38 -31.77 12.96
N ARG A 412 -6.89 -30.98 12.02
CA ARG A 412 -6.46 -30.96 10.62
C ARG A 412 -5.35 -29.95 10.35
N CYS A 413 -4.98 -29.15 11.34
CA CYS A 413 -3.98 -28.10 11.23
C CYS A 413 -2.65 -28.54 11.85
N ALA A 414 -1.58 -27.93 11.40
CA ALA A 414 -0.26 -28.06 11.98
C ALA A 414 0.40 -26.70 12.13
N ASP A 415 1.43 -26.63 12.97
CA ASP A 415 2.24 -25.41 13.16
C ASP A 415 2.80 -24.95 11.80
N TYR A 416 2.39 -23.76 11.40
CA TYR A 416 2.74 -23.20 10.11
C TYR A 416 3.79 -22.12 10.32
N ASP A 417 5.04 -22.49 10.04
CA ASP A 417 6.15 -21.55 10.08
C ASP A 417 6.10 -20.61 8.89
N ASN A 418 5.68 -19.38 9.15
CA ASN A 418 5.72 -18.30 8.17
C ASN A 418 6.92 -17.37 8.36
N SER A 419 7.85 -17.68 9.26
CA SER A 419 9.04 -16.88 9.55
C SER A 419 9.88 -16.63 8.29
N ALA A 420 9.98 -17.64 7.43
CA ALA A 420 10.62 -17.51 6.13
C ALA A 420 9.94 -16.52 5.17
N LEU A 421 8.66 -16.19 5.38
CA LEU A 421 7.95 -15.17 4.60
C LEU A 421 8.23 -13.75 5.10
N TYR A 422 8.56 -13.60 6.37
CA TYR A 422 8.74 -12.30 7.05
C TYR A 422 10.19 -12.06 7.53
N GLY A 423 11.13 -12.89 7.09
CA GLY A 423 12.55 -12.76 7.38
C GLY A 423 12.97 -13.32 8.73
N GLY A 424 13.19 -14.63 8.76
CA GLY A 424 13.98 -15.38 9.74
C GLY A 424 13.40 -15.57 11.15
N ASP A 425 13.84 -16.60 11.81
CA ASP A 425 13.56 -16.86 13.22
C ASP A 425 13.96 -15.66 14.08
N VAL A 426 12.97 -15.10 14.80
CA VAL A 426 13.30 -14.26 15.95
C VAL A 426 13.96 -15.19 16.97
N PRO A 427 15.21 -14.94 17.39
CA PRO A 427 15.85 -15.78 18.37
C PRO A 427 14.95 -15.93 19.60
N ALA A 428 14.79 -17.15 20.10
CA ALA A 428 13.90 -17.45 21.24
C ALA A 428 14.31 -16.72 22.53
N GLU A 429 15.43 -16.01 22.52
CA GLU A 429 16.00 -15.29 23.65
C GLU A 429 15.81 -13.77 23.57
N ASP A 430 15.28 -13.24 22.47
CA ASP A 430 15.09 -11.79 22.31
C ASP A 430 13.81 -11.32 22.99
N VAL A 431 14.00 -10.80 24.18
CA VAL A 431 13.06 -10.69 25.27
C VAL A 431 12.34 -9.34 25.28
N THR A 432 12.09 -8.72 24.13
CA THR A 432 11.28 -7.48 24.08
C THR A 432 9.81 -7.71 23.72
N THR A 433 9.43 -8.92 23.30
CA THR A 433 8.06 -9.21 22.90
C THR A 433 7.09 -9.23 24.09
N THR A 434 5.92 -8.61 23.92
CA THR A 434 4.81 -8.67 24.88
C THR A 434 3.84 -9.81 24.61
N GLU A 435 3.95 -10.45 23.45
CA GLU A 435 3.09 -11.57 23.04
C GLU A 435 3.84 -12.55 22.15
N TRP A 436 3.39 -13.80 22.20
CA TRP A 436 3.87 -14.91 21.40
C TRP A 436 2.84 -15.24 20.34
N TYR A 437 3.20 -15.14 19.08
CA TYR A 437 2.33 -15.38 17.93
C TYR A 437 2.57 -16.76 17.32
N PHE A 438 1.47 -17.46 17.02
CA PHE A 438 1.46 -18.78 16.39
C PHE A 438 0.45 -18.84 15.28
N ILE A 439 0.77 -19.55 14.20
CA ILE A 439 -0.14 -19.86 13.10
C ILE A 439 -0.22 -21.39 12.97
N TYR A 440 -1.43 -21.88 12.81
CA TYR A 440 -1.70 -23.28 12.52
C TYR A 440 -2.54 -23.35 11.28
N ALA A 441 -1.94 -23.82 10.16
CA ALA A 441 -2.62 -23.94 8.88
C ALA A 441 -3.10 -25.37 8.64
N ARG A 442 -4.20 -25.49 7.92
CA ARG A 442 -4.75 -26.77 7.48
C ARG A 442 -3.73 -27.52 6.64
N GLN A 443 -3.67 -28.84 6.83
CA GLN A 443 -2.92 -29.75 5.98
C GLN A 443 -3.85 -30.67 5.19
N GLU A 444 -3.56 -30.80 3.89
CA GLU A 444 -4.24 -31.71 3.00
C GLU A 444 -3.20 -32.43 2.12
N ASN A 445 -3.31 -33.74 1.95
CA ASN A 445 -2.36 -34.56 1.18
C ASN A 445 -0.88 -34.37 1.59
N GLY A 446 -0.61 -33.92 2.83
CA GLY A 446 0.72 -33.66 3.34
C GLY A 446 1.30 -32.26 3.03
N TYR A 447 0.49 -31.37 2.44
CA TYR A 447 0.88 -29.98 2.14
C TYR A 447 -0.02 -29.01 2.91
N PHE A 448 0.52 -27.85 3.24
CA PHE A 448 -0.24 -26.78 3.88
C PHE A 448 -1.23 -26.11 2.93
N PHE A 449 -2.32 -25.64 3.50
CA PHE A 449 -3.30 -24.74 2.87
C PHE A 449 -3.48 -23.53 3.79
N PRO A 450 -2.63 -22.49 3.66
CA PRO A 450 -2.61 -21.35 4.59
C PRO A 450 -3.82 -20.43 4.47
N ASP A 451 -4.63 -20.59 3.42
CA ASP A 451 -5.90 -19.87 3.29
C ASP A 451 -6.93 -20.28 4.35
N ASP A 452 -6.77 -21.49 4.92
CA ASP A 452 -7.56 -22.03 6.03
C ASP A 452 -6.64 -22.23 7.25
N GLN A 453 -6.76 -21.34 8.25
CA GLN A 453 -5.81 -21.28 9.37
C GLN A 453 -6.38 -20.69 10.65
N PHE A 454 -5.71 -20.99 11.75
CA PHE A 454 -5.85 -20.30 13.03
C PHE A 454 -4.61 -19.45 13.30
N SER A 455 -4.82 -18.22 13.74
CA SER A 455 -3.78 -17.32 14.26
C SER A 455 -4.05 -17.06 15.74
N VAL A 456 -3.08 -17.27 16.61
CA VAL A 456 -3.24 -17.09 18.06
C VAL A 456 -2.04 -16.34 18.63
N SER A 457 -2.31 -15.26 19.36
CA SER A 457 -1.33 -14.57 20.19
C SER A 457 -1.58 -14.87 21.65
N ILE A 458 -0.53 -15.18 22.39
CA ILE A 458 -0.56 -15.38 23.84
C ILE A 458 0.27 -14.29 24.50
N SER A 459 -0.34 -13.57 25.45
CA SER A 459 0.34 -12.55 26.24
C SER A 459 1.53 -13.15 27.01
N ALA A 460 2.70 -12.59 26.80
CA ALA A 460 3.90 -12.95 27.53
C ALA A 460 3.85 -12.49 29.00
N LEU A 461 2.92 -11.58 29.34
CA LEU A 461 2.77 -10.98 30.65
C LEU A 461 1.98 -11.87 31.61
N ASP A 462 0.87 -12.44 31.15
CA ASP A 462 -0.06 -13.20 31.99
C ASP A 462 -0.53 -14.54 31.39
N GLY A 463 -0.18 -14.80 30.15
CA GLY A 463 -0.53 -16.04 29.44
C GLY A 463 -1.99 -16.12 29.00
N SER A 464 -2.72 -15.02 28.99
CA SER A 464 -4.04 -14.94 28.37
C SER A 464 -3.93 -14.92 26.84
N VAL A 465 -5.00 -15.30 26.15
CA VAL A 465 -5.12 -15.08 24.71
C VAL A 465 -5.23 -13.58 24.49
N SER A 466 -4.28 -13.00 23.75
CA SER A 466 -4.21 -11.57 23.43
C SER A 466 -4.62 -11.28 22.00
N GLY A 467 -4.53 -12.26 21.11
CA GLY A 467 -5.00 -12.20 19.73
C GLY A 467 -5.54 -13.55 19.28
N PHE A 468 -6.59 -13.54 18.46
CA PHE A 468 -7.14 -14.72 17.83
C PHE A 468 -7.84 -14.35 16.54
N GLN A 469 -7.63 -15.15 15.52
CA GLN A 469 -8.39 -15.08 14.28
C GLN A 469 -8.52 -16.48 13.69
N ARG A 470 -9.71 -16.82 13.28
CA ARG A 470 -10.02 -18.01 12.48
C ARG A 470 -10.29 -17.56 11.04
N ARG A 471 -9.65 -18.22 10.10
CA ARG A 471 -9.97 -18.13 8.68
C ARG A 471 -10.34 -19.54 8.23
N GLU A 472 -11.58 -19.75 7.89
CA GLU A 472 -12.10 -21.04 7.40
C GLU A 472 -12.63 -20.87 5.98
N ILE A 473 -12.27 -21.82 5.12
CA ILE A 473 -12.83 -21.91 3.77
C ILE A 473 -13.51 -23.26 3.62
N PRO A 474 -14.83 -23.31 3.82
CA PRO A 474 -15.57 -24.56 3.78
C PRO A 474 -15.72 -25.09 2.35
N GLY A 475 -15.76 -26.42 2.21
CA GLY A 475 -16.15 -27.10 0.97
C GLY A 475 -15.10 -27.06 -0.14
N VAL A 476 -13.83 -26.72 0.15
CA VAL A 476 -12.76 -26.69 -0.85
C VAL A 476 -12.43 -28.08 -1.36
N THR A 477 -12.33 -28.21 -2.67
CA THR A 477 -11.84 -29.40 -3.36
C THR A 477 -10.35 -29.23 -3.69
N PHE A 478 -9.54 -30.18 -3.23
CA PHE A 478 -8.07 -30.12 -3.40
C PHE A 478 -7.62 -30.92 -4.61
N GLU A 479 -6.73 -30.35 -5.38
CA GLU A 479 -6.06 -31.01 -6.47
C GLU A 479 -5.20 -32.18 -5.97
N SER A 480 -5.06 -33.24 -6.78
CA SER A 480 -4.19 -34.38 -6.46
C SER A 480 -2.71 -33.95 -6.40
N ALA A 481 -1.99 -34.45 -5.43
CA ALA A 481 -0.54 -34.21 -5.28
C ALA A 481 0.34 -35.13 -6.17
N GLU A 482 -0.22 -35.78 -7.19
CA GLU A 482 0.53 -36.63 -8.12
C GLU A 482 1.01 -35.82 -9.36
N GLY A 483 2.16 -36.21 -9.91
CA GLY A 483 2.67 -35.66 -11.17
C GLY A 483 3.22 -34.23 -11.08
N LEU A 484 3.80 -33.89 -9.94
CA LEU A 484 4.39 -32.56 -9.71
C LEU A 484 5.75 -32.41 -10.41
N VAL A 485 6.05 -31.21 -10.90
CA VAL A 485 7.38 -30.84 -11.36
C VAL A 485 8.35 -30.77 -10.16
N SER A 486 9.65 -30.85 -10.41
CA SER A 486 10.61 -30.74 -9.33
C SER A 486 10.71 -29.31 -8.79
N ALA A 487 11.05 -29.17 -7.50
CA ALA A 487 11.29 -27.85 -6.90
C ALA A 487 12.40 -27.06 -7.62
N SER A 488 13.40 -27.77 -8.19
CA SER A 488 14.46 -27.15 -8.99
C SER A 488 13.93 -26.55 -10.29
N ASP A 489 13.05 -27.28 -11.00
CA ASP A 489 12.47 -26.79 -12.25
C ASP A 489 11.55 -25.59 -11.98
N ALA A 490 10.79 -25.64 -10.89
CA ALA A 490 9.96 -24.52 -10.46
C ALA A 490 10.81 -23.29 -10.07
N LEU A 491 11.93 -23.50 -9.38
CA LEU A 491 12.88 -22.45 -9.04
C LEU A 491 13.50 -21.82 -10.30
N ASP A 492 13.87 -22.64 -11.28
CA ASP A 492 14.42 -22.16 -12.55
C ASP A 492 13.39 -21.30 -13.31
N ALA A 493 12.13 -21.74 -13.36
CA ALA A 493 11.06 -21.00 -13.98
C ALA A 493 10.79 -19.65 -13.27
N TRP A 494 10.75 -19.67 -11.94
CA TRP A 494 10.55 -18.46 -11.15
C TRP A 494 11.75 -17.50 -11.25
N PHE A 495 13.00 -17.99 -11.11
CA PHE A 495 14.19 -17.17 -11.26
C PHE A 495 14.27 -16.49 -12.63
N GLY A 496 13.77 -17.14 -13.69
CA GLY A 496 13.68 -16.58 -15.03
C GLY A 496 12.79 -15.34 -15.15
N THR A 497 11.99 -15.04 -14.14
CA THR A 497 11.14 -13.81 -14.09
C THR A 497 11.83 -12.61 -13.46
N PHE A 498 13.00 -12.79 -12.86
CA PHE A 498 13.78 -11.71 -12.26
C PHE A 498 14.74 -11.07 -13.24
N THR A 499 15.00 -9.78 -13.03
CA THR A 499 16.21 -9.13 -13.56
C THR A 499 17.26 -9.00 -12.46
N VAL A 500 18.54 -9.07 -12.87
CA VAL A 500 19.69 -8.85 -11.98
C VAL A 500 20.21 -7.46 -12.27
N ASP A 501 19.88 -6.51 -11.40
CA ASP A 501 20.11 -5.10 -11.65
C ASP A 501 21.19 -4.54 -10.74
N LEU A 502 22.07 -3.73 -11.35
CA LEU A 502 23.04 -2.93 -10.62
C LEU A 502 22.34 -1.68 -10.07
N ARG A 503 22.42 -1.50 -8.75
CA ARG A 503 21.84 -0.32 -8.09
C ARG A 503 22.63 0.08 -6.85
N TYR A 504 22.43 1.31 -6.41
CA TYR A 504 22.82 1.69 -5.07
C TYR A 504 21.78 1.19 -4.07
N LEU A 505 22.25 0.68 -2.95
CA LEU A 505 21.46 0.13 -1.86
C LEU A 505 21.67 0.93 -0.60
N ALA A 506 20.60 1.10 0.19
CA ALA A 506 20.66 1.70 1.50
C ALA A 506 21.12 0.65 2.52
N VAL A 507 22.36 0.74 2.93
CA VAL A 507 22.98 -0.22 3.86
C VAL A 507 23.10 0.43 5.23
N PRO A 508 22.57 -0.20 6.29
CA PRO A 508 22.67 0.34 7.64
C PRO A 508 24.10 0.25 8.15
N VAL A 509 24.58 1.33 8.77
CA VAL A 509 25.92 1.48 9.31
C VAL A 509 25.81 1.98 10.74
N GLU A 510 26.53 1.35 11.66
CA GLU A 510 26.61 1.79 13.05
C GLU A 510 27.31 3.16 13.14
N LEU A 511 26.75 4.05 13.96
CA LEU A 511 27.31 5.37 14.16
C LEU A 511 28.53 5.33 15.09
N ASP A 512 29.68 5.71 14.56
CA ASP A 512 30.86 5.94 15.38
C ASP A 512 30.75 7.28 16.11
N LEU A 513 30.27 7.24 17.34
CA LEU A 513 30.04 8.41 18.20
C LEU A 513 31.33 9.19 18.54
N SER A 514 32.50 8.65 18.23
CA SER A 514 33.78 9.39 18.35
C SER A 514 33.97 10.43 17.24
N ARG A 515 33.21 10.33 16.15
CA ARG A 515 33.25 11.23 14.99
C ARG A 515 32.34 12.44 15.19
N PRO A 516 32.87 13.67 15.16
CA PRO A 516 32.05 14.88 15.37
C PRO A 516 30.89 15.02 14.40
N GLU A 517 31.04 14.58 13.15
CA GLU A 517 30.01 14.65 12.11
C GLU A 517 28.80 13.76 12.38
N TYR A 518 28.91 12.75 13.27
CA TYR A 518 27.80 11.88 13.65
C TYR A 518 27.08 12.30 14.94
N GLN A 519 27.63 13.31 15.65
CA GLN A 519 27.01 13.82 16.89
C GLN A 519 25.57 14.35 16.68
N PRO A 520 25.24 15.08 15.59
CA PRO A 520 23.87 15.51 15.35
C PRO A 520 22.89 14.35 15.18
N LEU A 521 23.30 13.26 14.53
CA LEU A 521 22.49 12.05 14.37
C LEU A 521 22.24 11.33 15.70
N ALA A 522 23.29 11.21 16.51
CA ALA A 522 23.18 10.63 17.84
C ALA A 522 22.27 11.46 18.76
N ALA A 523 22.26 12.79 18.59
CA ALA A 523 21.38 13.68 19.34
C ALA A 523 19.89 13.49 18.98
N LEU A 524 19.59 12.96 17.77
CA LEU A 524 18.24 12.55 17.36
C LEU A 524 17.84 11.18 17.91
N GLY A 525 18.69 10.51 18.65
CA GLY A 525 18.42 9.21 19.29
C GLY A 525 18.75 7.99 18.43
N GLY A 526 19.37 8.17 17.25
CA GLY A 526 19.78 7.07 16.39
C GLY A 526 21.11 6.45 16.79
N SER A 527 21.22 5.15 16.75
CA SER A 527 22.47 4.38 16.92
C SER A 527 23.09 3.96 15.58
N TRP A 528 22.34 4.03 14.52
CA TRP A 528 22.76 3.70 13.15
C TRP A 528 22.15 4.64 12.12
N PHE A 529 22.73 4.65 10.92
CA PHE A 529 22.24 5.41 9.78
C PHE A 529 22.52 4.65 8.48
N SER A 530 21.96 5.10 7.35
CA SER A 530 22.16 4.46 6.06
C SER A 530 23.32 5.06 5.29
N ALA A 531 24.17 4.21 4.70
CA ALA A 531 25.11 4.58 3.66
C ALA A 531 24.70 3.99 2.31
N LEU A 532 25.25 4.50 1.19
CA LEU A 532 25.04 3.89 -0.12
C LEU A 532 26.15 2.90 -0.41
N GLU A 533 25.78 1.67 -0.82
CA GLU A 533 26.69 0.67 -1.40
C GLU A 533 26.22 0.30 -2.80
N LEU A 534 27.15 0.02 -3.70
CA LEU A 534 26.86 -0.46 -5.04
C LEU A 534 26.70 -1.98 -5.01
N GLY A 535 25.57 -2.48 -5.45
CA GLY A 535 25.29 -3.91 -5.40
C GLY A 535 24.43 -4.42 -6.54
N TRP A 536 24.52 -5.71 -6.79
CA TRP A 536 23.62 -6.45 -7.65
C TRP A 536 22.48 -7.01 -6.82
N SER A 537 21.25 -6.72 -7.17
CA SER A 537 20.05 -7.26 -6.51
C SER A 537 19.07 -7.82 -7.52
N LEU A 538 18.19 -8.70 -7.05
CA LEU A 538 17.07 -9.17 -7.86
C LEU A 538 15.96 -8.14 -7.88
N THR A 539 15.47 -7.83 -9.07
CA THR A 539 14.21 -7.09 -9.24
C THR A 539 13.13 -8.09 -9.59
N PRO A 540 12.15 -8.31 -8.71
CA PRO A 540 11.05 -9.23 -8.99
C PRO A 540 10.13 -8.64 -10.06
N ASP A 541 9.55 -9.52 -10.87
CA ASP A 541 8.34 -9.20 -11.61
C ASP A 541 7.16 -9.30 -10.61
N TYR A 542 6.57 -8.19 -10.24
CA TYR A 542 5.55 -8.11 -9.20
C TYR A 542 4.23 -8.80 -9.58
N ASP A 543 4.03 -9.09 -10.87
CA ASP A 543 2.85 -9.83 -11.33
C ASP A 543 2.97 -11.34 -11.08
N VAL A 544 4.14 -11.83 -10.70
CA VAL A 544 4.36 -13.26 -10.44
C VAL A 544 3.90 -13.64 -9.04
N GLN A 545 2.93 -14.54 -8.98
CA GLN A 545 2.37 -15.09 -7.73
C GLN A 545 2.98 -16.42 -7.31
N GLY A 546 3.66 -17.11 -8.20
CA GLY A 546 4.26 -18.42 -7.94
C GLY A 546 4.43 -19.24 -9.21
N VAL A 547 4.62 -20.54 -9.04
CA VAL A 547 4.75 -21.50 -10.14
C VAL A 547 3.75 -22.64 -9.91
N ASP A 548 2.94 -22.95 -10.93
CA ASP A 548 2.03 -24.08 -10.92
C ASP A 548 2.81 -25.40 -10.76
N ALA A 549 2.47 -26.16 -9.74
CA ALA A 549 3.25 -27.33 -9.37
C ALA A 549 3.09 -28.51 -10.34
N LYS A 550 2.09 -28.52 -11.21
CA LYS A 550 1.90 -29.59 -12.21
C LYS A 550 2.52 -29.26 -13.54
N THR A 551 2.38 -28.03 -13.97
CA THR A 551 2.81 -27.62 -15.31
C THR A 551 4.20 -26.98 -15.33
N GLY A 552 4.67 -26.47 -14.18
CA GLY A 552 5.89 -25.68 -14.08
C GLY A 552 5.75 -24.28 -14.69
N GLN A 553 4.53 -23.85 -15.01
CA GLN A 553 4.29 -22.53 -15.56
C GLN A 553 4.24 -21.48 -14.45
N VAL A 554 4.79 -20.30 -14.74
CA VAL A 554 4.70 -19.14 -13.84
C VAL A 554 3.26 -18.65 -13.79
N ILE A 555 2.71 -18.54 -12.59
CA ILE A 555 1.39 -17.97 -12.33
C ILE A 555 1.56 -16.47 -12.18
N ARG A 556 0.79 -15.71 -12.94
CA ARG A 556 0.78 -14.24 -12.88
C ARG A 556 -0.57 -13.76 -12.37
N SER A 557 -0.58 -12.70 -11.57
CA SER A 557 -1.80 -11.94 -11.34
C SER A 557 -2.27 -11.38 -12.70
N GLY A 558 -3.57 -11.33 -12.87
CA GLY A 558 -4.14 -10.60 -14.01
C GLY A 558 -3.63 -9.15 -14.01
N PRO A 559 -3.70 -8.44 -15.13
CA PRO A 559 -3.24 -7.07 -15.19
C PRO A 559 -3.92 -6.26 -14.09
N TRP A 560 -3.12 -5.64 -13.23
CA TRP A 560 -3.62 -4.70 -12.24
C TRP A 560 -4.44 -3.63 -12.96
N SER A 561 -5.58 -3.26 -12.42
CA SER A 561 -6.58 -2.37 -13.02
C SER A 561 -6.08 -0.98 -13.45
N TRP A 562 -4.78 -0.71 -13.35
CA TRP A 562 -4.12 0.52 -13.77
C TRP A 562 -3.51 0.45 -15.17
N SER A 563 -3.29 -0.74 -15.75
CA SER A 563 -3.01 -0.86 -17.19
C SER A 563 -4.30 -0.48 -17.92
N GLY A 564 -4.22 0.48 -18.86
CA GLY A 564 -5.37 0.91 -19.64
C GLY A 564 -6.12 -0.30 -20.24
N LEU A 565 -7.42 -0.14 -20.45
CA LEU A 565 -8.22 -1.19 -21.09
C LEU A 565 -7.68 -1.50 -22.47
N THR A 566 -7.52 -2.78 -22.78
CA THR A 566 -7.09 -3.27 -24.11
C THR A 566 -8.08 -4.31 -24.58
N TYR A 567 -8.37 -4.29 -25.88
CA TYR A 567 -9.35 -5.18 -26.50
C TYR A 567 -8.76 -5.88 -27.72
N ASP A 568 -8.95 -7.17 -27.82
CA ASP A 568 -8.42 -8.01 -28.91
C ASP A 568 -9.39 -8.18 -30.08
N ASP A 569 -10.66 -7.77 -29.93
CA ASP A 569 -11.76 -7.98 -30.86
C ASP A 569 -12.13 -6.74 -31.70
N LEU A 570 -11.30 -5.71 -31.73
CA LEU A 570 -11.58 -4.45 -32.44
C LEU A 570 -11.18 -4.45 -33.89
N GLU A 571 -10.52 -5.49 -34.40
CA GLU A 571 -10.06 -5.52 -35.79
C GLU A 571 -11.25 -5.45 -36.77
N GLY A 572 -11.18 -4.50 -37.71
CA GLY A 572 -12.24 -4.25 -38.68
C GLY A 572 -13.46 -3.48 -38.18
N SER A 573 -13.51 -3.13 -36.89
CA SER A 573 -14.59 -2.31 -36.34
C SER A 573 -14.43 -0.84 -36.75
N TRP A 574 -15.52 -0.23 -37.21
CA TRP A 574 -15.56 1.20 -37.55
C TRP A 574 -15.39 2.09 -36.29
N ALA A 575 -15.71 1.56 -35.13
CA ALA A 575 -15.63 2.27 -33.85
C ALA A 575 -14.28 2.05 -33.11
N ARG A 576 -13.34 1.33 -33.73
CA ARG A 576 -12.06 0.97 -33.08
C ARG A 576 -11.36 2.18 -32.45
N THR A 577 -11.17 3.25 -33.19
CA THR A 577 -10.46 4.45 -32.72
C THR A 577 -11.17 5.08 -31.51
N GLN A 578 -12.50 5.13 -31.51
CA GLN A 578 -13.29 5.69 -30.41
C GLN A 578 -13.19 4.80 -29.18
N ILE A 579 -13.27 3.49 -29.34
CA ILE A 579 -13.16 2.52 -28.25
C ILE A 579 -11.75 2.58 -27.64
N GLU A 580 -10.71 2.53 -28.47
CA GLU A 580 -9.32 2.64 -28.01
C GLU A 580 -9.05 3.99 -27.31
N THR A 581 -9.67 5.07 -27.78
CA THR A 581 -9.56 6.38 -27.12
C THR A 581 -10.21 6.37 -25.75
N LEU A 582 -11.44 5.85 -25.62
CA LEU A 582 -12.14 5.75 -24.34
C LEU A 582 -11.44 4.77 -23.38
N ALA A 583 -10.95 3.65 -23.89
CA ALA A 583 -10.20 2.64 -23.15
C ALA A 583 -8.94 3.21 -22.49
N ARG A 584 -8.23 4.10 -23.20
CA ARG A 584 -7.06 4.83 -22.66
C ARG A 584 -7.43 5.67 -21.43
N TYR A 585 -8.66 6.22 -21.39
CA TYR A 585 -9.20 6.95 -20.25
C TYR A 585 -10.00 6.07 -19.28
N GLN A 586 -9.77 4.76 -19.34
CA GLN A 586 -10.38 3.79 -18.45
C GLN A 586 -11.92 3.67 -18.61
N VAL A 587 -12.47 4.09 -19.75
CA VAL A 587 -13.90 3.97 -20.06
C VAL A 587 -14.13 2.78 -20.98
N GLY A 588 -14.78 1.75 -20.47
CA GLY A 588 -15.01 0.51 -21.19
C GLY A 588 -15.37 -0.65 -20.28
N PHE A 589 -15.14 -1.85 -20.76
CA PHE A 589 -15.38 -3.11 -20.06
C PHE A 589 -14.07 -3.79 -19.67
N ASP A 590 -14.09 -4.54 -18.58
CA ASP A 590 -13.02 -5.49 -18.28
C ASP A 590 -13.16 -6.77 -19.15
N GLY A 591 -12.27 -7.74 -19.00
CA GLY A 591 -12.33 -9.03 -19.68
C GLY A 591 -11.61 -9.10 -21.05
N GLY A 592 -11.03 -7.98 -21.52
CA GLY A 592 -10.21 -7.98 -22.75
C GLY A 592 -10.98 -8.01 -24.07
N SER A 593 -12.32 -8.08 -24.05
CA SER A 593 -13.22 -8.03 -25.20
C SER A 593 -14.23 -6.90 -25.07
N PHE A 594 -14.41 -6.10 -26.13
CA PHE A 594 -15.41 -5.03 -26.15
C PHE A 594 -16.72 -5.46 -26.81
N ALA A 595 -16.68 -6.48 -27.65
CA ALA A 595 -17.78 -6.99 -28.44
C ALA A 595 -18.51 -5.91 -29.29
N PRO A 596 -17.81 -5.14 -30.18
CA PRO A 596 -18.36 -3.98 -30.87
C PRO A 596 -19.54 -4.29 -31.81
N GLY A 597 -19.74 -5.55 -32.14
CA GLY A 597 -20.88 -6.05 -32.90
C GLY A 597 -22.07 -6.54 -32.10
N LYS A 598 -21.96 -6.61 -30.76
CA LYS A 598 -23.02 -7.05 -29.85
C LYS A 598 -24.16 -6.02 -29.80
N THR A 599 -25.40 -6.51 -29.70
CA THR A 599 -26.55 -5.65 -29.48
C THR A 599 -26.49 -5.06 -28.09
N LEU A 600 -26.54 -3.74 -27.97
CA LEU A 600 -26.46 -3.01 -26.71
C LEU A 600 -27.72 -3.25 -25.86
N VAL A 601 -27.55 -3.81 -24.69
CA VAL A 601 -28.62 -3.98 -23.67
C VAL A 601 -28.45 -2.96 -22.54
N GLN A 602 -29.48 -2.84 -21.67
CA GLN A 602 -29.48 -1.82 -20.62
C GLN A 602 -28.32 -2.01 -19.64
N LYS A 603 -28.05 -3.24 -19.17
CA LYS A 603 -26.94 -3.50 -18.22
C LYS A 603 -25.58 -3.10 -18.81
N ASP A 604 -25.32 -3.43 -20.08
CA ASP A 604 -24.05 -3.07 -20.75
C ASP A 604 -23.89 -1.53 -20.85
N MET A 605 -24.97 -0.82 -21.16
CA MET A 605 -24.94 0.65 -21.21
C MET A 605 -24.70 1.28 -19.83
N VAL A 606 -25.34 0.73 -18.80
CA VAL A 606 -25.15 1.21 -17.41
C VAL A 606 -23.71 0.97 -16.97
N ALA A 607 -23.12 -0.18 -17.28
CA ALA A 607 -21.72 -0.48 -17.00
C ALA A 607 -20.76 0.52 -17.68
N LEU A 608 -20.99 0.86 -18.96
CA LEU A 608 -20.21 1.89 -19.67
C LEU A 608 -20.35 3.26 -19.04
N LEU A 609 -21.55 3.65 -18.58
CA LEU A 609 -21.74 4.92 -17.90
C LEU A 609 -21.04 5.00 -16.55
N LEU A 610 -21.07 3.90 -15.79
CA LEU A 610 -20.39 3.81 -14.52
C LEU A 610 -18.86 3.74 -14.68
N SER A 611 -18.35 3.18 -15.79
CA SER A 611 -16.91 3.17 -16.05
C SER A 611 -16.32 4.57 -16.20
N MET A 612 -17.11 5.57 -16.65
CA MET A 612 -16.70 6.98 -16.65
C MET A 612 -16.46 7.55 -15.23
N GLN A 613 -16.94 6.86 -14.20
CA GLN A 613 -16.78 7.22 -12.79
C GLN A 613 -15.78 6.29 -12.07
N GLY A 614 -15.04 5.47 -12.82
CA GLY A 614 -14.02 4.57 -12.29
C GLY A 614 -14.50 3.19 -11.86
N TYR A 615 -15.78 2.85 -12.05
CA TYR A 615 -16.26 1.49 -11.83
C TYR A 615 -15.82 0.56 -12.97
N ARG A 616 -15.61 -0.71 -12.65
CA ARG A 616 -15.14 -1.72 -13.59
C ARG A 616 -16.08 -2.92 -13.56
N TYR A 617 -16.48 -3.37 -14.74
CA TYR A 617 -17.37 -4.52 -14.91
C TYR A 617 -16.98 -5.32 -16.15
N ASP A 618 -16.96 -6.64 -16.02
CA ASP A 618 -16.93 -7.56 -17.15
C ASP A 618 -18.38 -7.85 -17.59
N PRO A 619 -18.75 -7.61 -18.87
CA PRO A 619 -20.09 -7.89 -19.35
C PRO A 619 -20.50 -9.37 -19.30
N GLU A 620 -19.53 -10.29 -19.27
CA GLU A 620 -19.79 -11.73 -19.17
C GLU A 620 -20.21 -12.15 -17.77
N ASP A 621 -19.76 -11.41 -16.75
CA ASP A 621 -20.04 -11.67 -15.34
C ASP A 621 -21.24 -10.88 -14.80
N LEU A 622 -21.86 -9.99 -15.60
CA LEU A 622 -22.99 -9.14 -15.17
C LEU A 622 -24.29 -9.92 -15.03
N GLU A 623 -24.33 -10.85 -14.07
CA GLU A 623 -25.51 -11.63 -13.68
C GLU A 623 -25.67 -11.64 -12.14
N GLY A 624 -26.90 -11.88 -11.67
CA GLY A 624 -27.18 -12.03 -10.23
C GLY A 624 -26.70 -10.86 -9.37
N ALA A 625 -25.88 -11.14 -8.39
CA ALA A 625 -25.40 -10.16 -7.40
C ALA A 625 -24.56 -9.02 -8.03
N GLN A 626 -23.75 -9.31 -9.07
CA GLN A 626 -22.97 -8.29 -9.76
C GLN A 626 -23.86 -7.32 -10.53
N ALA A 627 -24.90 -7.83 -11.21
CA ALA A 627 -25.88 -6.95 -11.85
C ALA A 627 -26.64 -6.11 -10.81
N ASP A 628 -26.95 -6.66 -9.63
CA ASP A 628 -27.60 -5.91 -8.55
C ASP A 628 -26.70 -4.78 -8.02
N ASP A 629 -25.41 -5.00 -7.89
CA ASP A 629 -24.45 -3.97 -7.46
C ASP A 629 -24.28 -2.88 -8.50
N LEU A 630 -24.17 -3.25 -9.78
CA LEU A 630 -24.17 -2.32 -10.90
C LEU A 630 -25.37 -1.37 -10.82
N TYR A 631 -26.58 -1.92 -10.71
CA TYR A 631 -27.79 -1.11 -10.66
C TYR A 631 -27.92 -0.30 -9.39
N ARG A 632 -27.49 -0.81 -8.25
CA ARG A 632 -27.43 -0.05 -6.99
C ARG A 632 -26.56 1.20 -7.13
N SER A 633 -25.42 1.09 -7.81
CA SER A 633 -24.54 2.20 -8.11
C SER A 633 -25.21 3.20 -9.07
N ALA A 634 -25.89 2.71 -10.10
CA ALA A 634 -26.65 3.55 -11.04
C ALA A 634 -27.80 4.32 -10.36
N TYR A 635 -28.48 3.71 -9.39
CA TYR A 635 -29.54 4.37 -8.61
C TYR A 635 -28.98 5.49 -7.74
N ARG A 636 -27.86 5.23 -7.05
CA ARG A 636 -27.18 6.25 -6.22
C ARG A 636 -26.74 7.46 -7.05
N MET A 637 -26.37 7.24 -8.29
CA MET A 637 -25.94 8.31 -9.20
C MET A 637 -27.09 8.97 -9.97
N GLY A 638 -28.32 8.50 -9.79
CA GLY A 638 -29.50 9.04 -10.47
C GLY A 638 -29.56 8.75 -11.98
N ILE A 639 -28.77 7.79 -12.47
CA ILE A 639 -28.77 7.36 -13.88
C ILE A 639 -30.07 6.65 -14.22
N LEU A 640 -30.62 5.91 -13.26
CA LEU A 640 -31.81 5.10 -13.42
C LEU A 640 -32.59 5.00 -12.11
N THR A 641 -33.89 4.69 -12.17
CA THR A 641 -34.67 4.35 -10.98
C THR A 641 -34.89 2.84 -10.90
N PRO A 642 -35.16 2.26 -9.71
CA PRO A 642 -35.39 0.81 -9.58
C PRO A 642 -36.49 0.28 -10.50
N GLU A 643 -37.58 1.04 -10.72
CA GLU A 643 -38.70 0.64 -11.56
C GLU A 643 -38.36 0.63 -13.06
N ALA A 644 -37.28 1.30 -13.45
CA ALA A 644 -36.82 1.37 -14.84
C ALA A 644 -35.78 0.29 -15.18
N ARG A 645 -35.38 -0.53 -14.21
CA ARG A 645 -34.43 -1.61 -14.43
C ARG A 645 -35.00 -2.67 -15.36
N SER A 646 -34.20 -3.07 -16.35
CA SER A 646 -34.52 -4.17 -17.26
C SER A 646 -33.23 -4.66 -17.95
N ASP A 647 -32.53 -5.56 -17.29
CA ASP A 647 -31.13 -5.91 -17.55
C ASP A 647 -30.85 -6.21 -19.04
N ASP A 648 -31.58 -7.11 -19.64
CA ASP A 648 -31.39 -7.57 -21.03
C ASP A 648 -32.25 -6.80 -22.05
N LYS A 649 -32.83 -5.68 -21.65
CA LYS A 649 -33.59 -4.85 -22.58
C LYS A 649 -32.69 -4.25 -23.65
N ILE A 650 -32.96 -4.55 -24.90
CA ILE A 650 -32.31 -3.90 -26.04
C ILE A 650 -32.71 -2.43 -26.08
N LEU A 651 -31.71 -1.55 -26.05
CA LEU A 651 -31.92 -0.11 -26.01
C LEU A 651 -32.12 0.47 -27.41
N THR A 652 -33.09 1.34 -27.54
CA THR A 652 -33.24 2.23 -28.69
C THR A 652 -32.28 3.41 -28.57
N ARG A 653 -31.98 4.09 -29.69
CA ARG A 653 -31.14 5.31 -29.68
C ARG A 653 -31.68 6.38 -28.71
N GLY A 654 -33.00 6.55 -28.62
CA GLY A 654 -33.62 7.50 -27.71
C GLY A 654 -33.39 7.16 -26.25
N GLU A 655 -33.50 5.87 -25.89
CA GLU A 655 -33.23 5.39 -24.52
C GLU A 655 -31.76 5.49 -24.16
N THR A 656 -30.86 5.19 -25.10
CA THR A 656 -29.42 5.38 -24.89
C THR A 656 -29.06 6.85 -24.65
N VAL A 657 -29.61 7.78 -25.45
CA VAL A 657 -29.39 9.22 -25.26
C VAL A 657 -29.98 9.69 -23.93
N LYS A 658 -31.15 9.16 -23.52
CA LYS A 658 -31.75 9.47 -22.24
C LYS A 658 -30.83 9.07 -21.07
N LEU A 659 -30.31 7.85 -21.08
CA LEU A 659 -29.38 7.39 -20.04
C LEU A 659 -28.09 8.24 -19.98
N LEU A 660 -27.56 8.63 -21.16
CA LEU A 660 -26.42 9.57 -21.23
C LEU A 660 -26.74 10.94 -20.62
N LEU A 661 -27.92 11.49 -20.89
CA LEU A 661 -28.34 12.76 -20.31
C LEU A 661 -28.60 12.65 -18.81
N ASP A 662 -29.18 11.54 -18.36
CA ASP A 662 -29.39 11.29 -16.93
C ASP A 662 -28.04 11.17 -16.20
N SER A 663 -27.06 10.44 -16.75
CA SER A 663 -25.71 10.32 -16.19
C SER A 663 -24.94 11.64 -16.16
N ALA A 664 -25.21 12.54 -17.10
CA ALA A 664 -24.63 13.89 -17.17
C ALA A 664 -25.39 14.93 -16.30
N GLY A 665 -26.36 14.52 -15.49
CA GLY A 665 -27.15 15.43 -14.64
C GLY A 665 -28.24 16.20 -15.36
N TYR A 666 -28.48 15.93 -16.65
CA TYR A 666 -29.53 16.61 -17.45
C TYR A 666 -30.88 15.86 -17.47
N GLY A 667 -31.11 14.94 -16.54
CA GLY A 667 -32.31 14.12 -16.50
C GLY A 667 -33.64 14.92 -16.44
N ALA A 668 -33.65 16.10 -15.84
CA ALA A 668 -34.82 17.00 -15.86
C ALA A 668 -35.13 17.47 -17.28
N VAL A 669 -34.15 17.73 -18.12
CA VAL A 669 -34.30 18.14 -19.52
C VAL A 669 -34.76 16.99 -20.41
N ALA A 670 -34.20 15.80 -20.17
CA ALA A 670 -34.55 14.57 -20.90
C ALA A 670 -36.02 14.15 -20.71
N ARG A 671 -36.66 14.58 -19.61
CA ARG A 671 -38.08 14.33 -19.33
C ARG A 671 -39.04 15.32 -20.02
N LEU A 672 -38.53 16.37 -20.63
CA LEU A 672 -39.35 17.38 -21.33
C LEU A 672 -39.64 17.00 -22.80
N GLN A 673 -39.05 15.93 -23.32
CA GLN A 673 -39.33 15.37 -24.65
C GLN A 673 -40.12 14.07 -24.54
#